data_d75baa810b2473b8cc25bfb0c4873198
#
_entry.id   d75baa810b2473b8cc25bfb0c4873198
#
_cell.length_a   1.000
_cell.length_b   1.000
_cell.length_c   1.000
_cell.angle_alpha   90.00
_cell.angle_beta   90.00
_cell.angle_gamma   90.00
#
_symmetry.space_group_name_H-M   'P 1'
#
loop_
_entity.id
_entity.type
_entity.pdbx_description
1 polymer ?
#
loop_
_entity_poly.entity_id
_entity_poly.type
_entity_poly.pdbx_seq_one_letter_code
_entity_poly.pdbx_strand_id
1 'polypeptide(L)'
;MKYNKLVLLVIASIQMNLAMATSLRSEQIELSQQQGSNSKSSAISPLIVGGSSADEGEYPFMSALVIVGSEIETRVTINSIGYDSDAFGFGPDGEAAGTLVDCGIGDSQCEGVSNNICLIERGDINFSEKALNCESGGGIGVIIYNNVEGALESGTLGDDFSGNIPVVAISQEDGQALLELDNATASISSTTLAGTSQDVVCGATFLGEQWVLTAAHCVDSEFADQYQVNVGEYNLTDGAEEAIAIKRIYSHPNYDSESFDNDVALIELVETVDATAIQLADADTTDQLAIENTIATSIGWGGRTGYLPNEGPTGNFPDILQEVELPLLSNTQCRSELASSQGINTFSTGITEQMICAALDSGGASACQGDSGGPLFVESSSGPLQVGITSWGIGCAAEGYPGVYARVGALLDFIDATRSGVGITGNSDITNSPVNVAIEQEFTVTNNSNSTIMPTISLSNDSDFSIDSSQCTTLTAQQSCQLVVTFNAQTQGAKTATITIASDVQDIPTGSINIQGYAVGAASELASSIGTQSSAVSIYSGGDVSWRTNSVGGVVSGNISGNEESILIAAIEGAGTLDFEWAVSSEENEDEPSEPFDALYLLVNGEEIEFISGEVDYTSQTISLSEGTNLVEISYRKDFNVSDGDDQGKVRNFVFTPTTPVSEPTNTSSGGGGTMTWLLLLLFAGIGVRRLTF
;
A
#
# COMPACT_ATOMS: atom_id res chain seq x y z
N MET A 1 25.33 -9.12 -15.49
CA MET A 1 25.66 -9.12 -14.05
C MET A 1 26.05 -7.75 -13.49
N LYS A 2 26.00 -6.67 -14.24
CA LYS A 2 26.17 -5.30 -13.75
C LYS A 2 24.92 -4.43 -14.00
N TYR A 3 23.90 -5.02 -14.60
CA TYR A 3 22.73 -4.31 -15.12
C TYR A 3 21.66 -3.98 -14.06
N ASN A 4 21.53 -4.82 -13.03
CA ASN A 4 20.48 -4.64 -12.00
C ASN A 4 20.82 -3.62 -10.91
N LYS A 5 22.10 -3.33 -10.67
CA LYS A 5 22.51 -2.47 -9.54
C LYS A 5 22.07 -1.02 -9.64
N LEU A 6 21.78 -0.52 -10.83
CA LEU A 6 21.47 0.90 -10.98
C LEU A 6 19.97 1.18 -11.03
N VAL A 7 19.21 0.25 -11.59
CA VAL A 7 17.74 0.33 -11.60
C VAL A 7 17.21 0.25 -10.17
N LEU A 8 17.80 -0.55 -9.33
CA LEU A 8 17.41 -0.76 -7.93
C LEU A 8 17.83 0.36 -6.96
N LEU A 9 18.91 1.08 -7.22
CA LEU A 9 19.20 2.33 -6.50
C LEU A 9 18.08 3.37 -6.69
N VAL A 10 17.42 3.31 -7.83
CA VAL A 10 16.28 4.17 -8.15
C VAL A 10 15.02 3.73 -7.37
N ILE A 11 14.82 2.43 -7.19
CA ILE A 11 13.62 1.85 -6.58
C ILE A 11 13.62 2.05 -5.06
N ALA A 12 14.71 1.69 -4.38
CA ALA A 12 14.83 1.92 -2.93
C ALA A 12 14.70 3.42 -2.59
N SER A 13 15.24 4.31 -3.45
CA SER A 13 15.08 5.75 -3.28
C SER A 13 13.64 6.23 -3.56
N ILE A 14 12.84 5.50 -4.36
CA ILE A 14 11.47 5.92 -4.72
C ILE A 14 10.44 5.39 -3.72
N GLN A 15 10.53 4.16 -3.26
CA GLN A 15 9.66 3.63 -2.19
C GLN A 15 9.92 4.34 -0.85
N MET A 16 11.18 4.54 -0.50
CA MET A 16 11.58 5.36 0.65
C MET A 16 11.12 6.83 0.52
N ASN A 17 11.07 7.36 -0.72
CA ASN A 17 10.59 8.71 -1.00
C ASN A 17 9.06 8.83 -0.98
N LEU A 18 8.30 7.78 -1.28
CA LEU A 18 6.83 7.81 -1.22
C LEU A 18 6.35 7.79 0.24
N ALA A 19 6.91 6.92 1.06
CA ALA A 19 6.66 6.88 2.50
C ALA A 19 7.14 8.15 3.21
N MET A 20 8.31 8.72 2.82
CA MET A 20 8.79 10.00 3.32
C MET A 20 7.94 11.18 2.84
N ALA A 21 7.39 11.16 1.62
CA ALA A 21 6.55 12.25 1.12
C ALA A 21 5.22 12.34 1.86
N THR A 22 4.63 11.22 2.23
CA THR A 22 3.41 11.19 3.06
C THR A 22 3.70 11.62 4.49
N SER A 23 4.79 11.14 5.10
CA SER A 23 5.17 11.53 6.47
C SER A 23 5.65 12.99 6.57
N LEU A 24 6.40 13.48 5.57
CA LEU A 24 6.84 14.88 5.53
C LEU A 24 5.71 15.87 5.23
N ARG A 25 4.66 15.41 4.53
CA ARG A 25 3.49 16.25 4.28
C ARG A 25 2.63 16.41 5.55
N SER A 26 2.45 15.35 6.35
CA SER A 26 1.79 15.44 7.64
C SER A 26 2.56 16.35 8.61
N GLU A 27 3.91 16.24 8.68
CA GLU A 27 4.73 17.16 9.47
C GLU A 27 4.68 18.63 9.01
N GLN A 28 4.50 18.90 7.70
CA GLN A 28 4.43 20.28 7.20
C GLN A 28 3.08 20.95 7.40
N ILE A 29 1.99 20.20 7.41
CA ILE A 29 0.66 20.72 7.76
C ILE A 29 0.70 21.26 9.20
N GLU A 30 1.39 20.59 10.11
CA GLU A 30 1.63 21.07 11.49
C GLU A 30 2.49 22.33 11.55
N LEU A 31 3.54 22.44 10.70
CA LEU A 31 4.44 23.61 10.67
C LEU A 31 3.83 24.84 9.97
N SER A 32 2.94 24.67 9.00
CA SER A 32 2.33 25.79 8.27
C SER A 32 1.25 26.51 9.08
N GLN A 33 0.60 25.84 10.02
CA GLN A 33 -0.35 26.45 10.95
C GLN A 33 0.31 27.36 11.99
N GLN A 34 1.61 27.17 12.29
CA GLN A 34 2.35 28.00 13.22
C GLN A 34 2.88 29.34 12.65
N GLN A 35 2.89 29.56 11.33
CA GLN A 35 3.47 30.76 10.71
C GLN A 35 2.46 31.87 10.32
N GLY A 36 1.26 31.80 10.80
CA GLY A 36 0.22 32.81 10.56
C GLY A 36 0.35 34.09 11.35
N SER A 37 1.47 34.84 11.29
CA SER A 37 1.45 36.27 11.52
C SER A 37 2.71 37.01 11.03
N ASN A 38 2.49 37.94 10.09
CA ASN A 38 3.36 39.07 9.68
C ASN A 38 4.64 38.78 8.87
N SER A 39 4.55 38.89 7.56
CA SER A 39 5.15 40.10 6.88
C SER A 39 4.97 39.99 5.38
N LYS A 40 4.46 41.06 4.76
CA LYS A 40 4.49 41.25 3.31
C LYS A 40 5.94 41.38 2.84
N SER A 41 6.46 40.34 2.25
CA SER A 41 7.58 40.35 1.32
C SER A 41 7.16 39.50 0.15
N SER A 42 7.00 40.09 -1.03
CA SER A 42 6.84 39.37 -2.28
C SER A 42 8.16 38.65 -2.60
N ALA A 43 8.31 37.48 -2.02
CA ALA A 43 9.26 36.48 -2.49
C ALA A 43 8.46 35.54 -3.41
N ILE A 44 8.90 35.41 -4.65
CA ILE A 44 8.43 34.41 -5.59
C ILE A 44 8.79 33.05 -4.93
N SER A 45 7.80 32.35 -4.38
CA SER A 45 8.00 31.00 -3.86
C SER A 45 8.14 30.05 -5.04
N PRO A 46 9.11 29.14 -5.06
CA PRO A 46 9.20 28.11 -6.10
C PRO A 46 7.98 27.19 -6.02
N LEU A 47 7.47 26.84 -7.18
CA LEU A 47 6.24 26.10 -7.46
C LEU A 47 6.66 24.79 -8.16
N ILE A 48 5.88 23.70 -8.27
CA ILE A 48 6.30 22.46 -8.95
C ILE A 48 7.70 22.71 -9.52
N VAL A 49 8.72 22.01 -9.23
CA VAL A 49 10.09 22.56 -9.41
C VAL A 49 10.21 23.37 -10.70
N GLY A 50 10.33 24.72 -10.59
CA GLY A 50 10.43 25.61 -11.74
C GLY A 50 9.11 26.00 -12.43
N GLY A 51 7.95 25.60 -11.90
CA GLY A 51 6.64 25.86 -12.48
C GLY A 51 5.91 27.10 -11.96
N SER A 52 4.58 27.12 -12.07
CA SER A 52 3.63 28.15 -11.60
C SER A 52 2.37 27.49 -11.00
N SER A 53 1.62 28.25 -10.17
CA SER A 53 0.29 27.81 -9.78
C SER A 53 -0.63 27.83 -10.98
N ALA A 54 -1.43 26.80 -11.16
CA ALA A 54 -2.53 26.77 -12.11
C ALA A 54 -3.59 27.81 -11.76
N ASP A 55 -4.43 28.17 -12.71
CA ASP A 55 -5.63 28.97 -12.45
C ASP A 55 -6.77 28.03 -11.96
N GLU A 56 -7.61 28.53 -11.04
CA GLU A 56 -8.75 27.76 -10.52
C GLU A 56 -9.71 27.33 -11.65
N GLY A 57 -9.96 26.01 -11.75
CA GLY A 57 -10.81 25.41 -12.78
C GLY A 57 -10.17 25.28 -14.17
N GLU A 58 -8.86 25.55 -14.32
CA GLU A 58 -8.13 25.40 -15.58
C GLU A 58 -8.05 23.93 -16.02
N TYR A 59 -7.84 23.02 -15.09
CA TYR A 59 -7.67 21.58 -15.34
C TYR A 59 -8.76 20.74 -14.66
N PRO A 60 -10.01 20.77 -15.15
CA PRO A 60 -11.13 20.06 -14.49
C PRO A 60 -11.02 18.54 -14.55
N PHE A 61 -10.07 17.99 -15.29
CA PHE A 61 -9.74 16.57 -15.34
C PHE A 61 -8.68 16.16 -14.31
N MET A 62 -7.99 17.13 -13.68
CA MET A 62 -7.03 16.79 -12.61
C MET A 62 -7.77 16.19 -11.45
N SER A 63 -7.25 15.11 -10.91
CA SER A 63 -7.85 14.40 -9.79
C SER A 63 -6.79 14.09 -8.74
N ALA A 64 -7.19 14.08 -7.48
CA ALA A 64 -6.36 13.69 -6.37
C ALA A 64 -6.79 12.30 -5.87
N LEU A 65 -5.84 11.37 -5.77
CA LEU A 65 -6.01 10.12 -5.03
C LEU A 65 -5.70 10.41 -3.57
N VAL A 66 -6.69 10.27 -2.69
CA VAL A 66 -6.63 10.77 -1.32
C VAL A 66 -6.97 9.70 -0.29
N ILE A 67 -6.35 9.81 0.89
CA ILE A 67 -6.86 9.22 2.12
C ILE A 67 -7.70 10.27 2.80
N VAL A 68 -8.98 9.98 3.00
CA VAL A 68 -9.90 10.90 3.67
C VAL A 68 -9.81 10.67 5.16
N GLY A 69 -9.28 11.66 5.85
CA GLY A 69 -9.15 11.67 7.30
C GLY A 69 -10.39 12.20 8.00
N SER A 70 -10.39 12.09 9.30
CA SER A 70 -11.34 12.76 10.18
C SER A 70 -10.57 13.77 11.03
N GLU A 71 -10.99 15.02 11.01
CA GLU A 71 -10.49 16.03 11.93
C GLU A 71 -11.27 15.94 13.25
N ILE A 72 -10.59 16.10 14.37
CA ILE A 72 -11.24 16.12 15.68
C ILE A 72 -11.30 17.57 16.16
N GLU A 73 -12.50 18.18 16.09
CA GLU A 73 -12.73 19.49 16.68
C GLU A 73 -12.83 19.38 18.20
N THR A 74 -11.99 20.12 18.92
CA THR A 74 -12.04 20.19 20.38
C THR A 74 -12.44 21.59 20.83
N ARG A 75 -13.08 21.63 21.99
CA ARG A 75 -13.40 22.89 22.66
C ARG A 75 -13.23 22.75 24.16
N VAL A 76 -12.49 23.68 24.76
CA VAL A 76 -12.36 23.83 26.20
C VAL A 76 -12.86 25.19 26.63
N THR A 77 -13.74 25.22 27.62
CA THR A 77 -14.26 26.46 28.18
C THR A 77 -14.23 26.39 29.70
N ILE A 78 -13.54 27.34 30.35
CA ILE A 78 -13.44 27.42 31.81
C ILE A 78 -14.01 28.76 32.29
N ASN A 79 -15.01 28.74 33.17
CA ASN A 79 -15.69 29.93 33.62
C ASN A 79 -16.19 30.84 32.47
N SER A 80 -16.61 30.22 31.35
CA SER A 80 -17.06 30.89 30.10
C SER A 80 -15.93 31.56 29.29
N ILE A 81 -14.67 31.27 29.57
CA ILE A 81 -13.52 31.69 28.77
C ILE A 81 -13.05 30.48 27.95
N GLY A 82 -12.89 30.64 26.62
CA GLY A 82 -12.37 29.61 25.72
C GLY A 82 -10.87 29.50 25.86
N TYR A 83 -10.34 28.28 25.76
CA TYR A 83 -8.93 27.92 25.74
C TYR A 83 -8.63 27.16 24.47
N ASP A 84 -7.48 27.41 23.89
CA ASP A 84 -6.98 26.61 22.76
C ASP A 84 -6.73 25.17 23.23
N SER A 85 -7.18 24.21 22.42
CA SER A 85 -7.14 22.80 22.80
C SER A 85 -6.93 21.90 21.61
N ASP A 86 -6.24 20.79 21.82
CA ASP A 86 -5.97 19.75 20.83
C ASP A 86 -6.65 18.43 21.19
N ALA A 87 -6.85 17.59 20.19
CA ALA A 87 -7.40 16.26 20.35
C ALA A 87 -6.33 15.23 20.70
N PHE A 88 -6.75 14.11 21.25
CA PHE A 88 -5.93 12.90 21.31
C PHE A 88 -6.38 11.92 20.25
N GLY A 89 -5.44 11.38 19.48
CA GLY A 89 -5.70 10.26 18.57
C GLY A 89 -6.37 9.09 19.31
N PHE A 90 -7.38 8.48 18.68
CA PHE A 90 -8.23 7.42 19.26
C PHE A 90 -9.03 7.85 20.51
N GLY A 91 -9.17 9.16 20.74
CA GLY A 91 -10.03 9.68 21.80
C GLY A 91 -11.52 9.57 21.43
N PRO A 92 -12.41 9.21 22.37
CA PRO A 92 -13.85 9.12 22.08
C PRO A 92 -14.47 10.51 21.91
N ASP A 93 -15.43 10.59 21.01
CA ASP A 93 -16.33 11.75 20.92
C ASP A 93 -17.15 11.91 22.19
N GLY A 94 -17.41 13.15 22.56
CA GLY A 94 -18.26 13.42 23.70
C GLY A 94 -18.23 14.87 24.15
N GLU A 95 -19.21 15.20 24.99
CA GLU A 95 -19.30 16.47 25.71
C GLU A 95 -19.34 16.23 27.19
N ALA A 96 -18.62 17.01 27.97
CA ALA A 96 -18.66 16.96 29.42
C ALA A 96 -18.66 18.36 30.02
N ALA A 97 -19.40 18.55 31.11
CA ALA A 97 -19.43 19.79 31.88
C ALA A 97 -19.49 19.49 33.36
N GLY A 98 -18.62 20.11 34.14
CA GLY A 98 -18.53 19.89 35.58
C GLY A 98 -17.59 20.88 36.26
N THR A 99 -17.24 20.61 37.51
CA THR A 99 -16.18 21.35 38.20
C THR A 99 -14.83 20.80 37.83
N LEU A 100 -13.84 21.64 37.60
CA LEU A 100 -12.47 21.23 37.38
C LEU A 100 -11.86 20.70 38.68
N VAL A 101 -11.26 19.52 38.62
CA VAL A 101 -10.62 18.86 39.77
C VAL A 101 -9.16 18.52 39.41
N ASP A 102 -8.23 19.03 40.20
CA ASP A 102 -6.81 18.69 40.06
C ASP A 102 -6.57 17.22 40.46
N CYS A 103 -6.06 16.42 39.53
CA CYS A 103 -5.73 15.02 39.70
C CYS A 103 -4.20 14.76 39.63
N GLY A 104 -3.39 15.83 39.73
CA GLY A 104 -1.92 15.74 39.66
C GLY A 104 -1.45 15.14 38.33
N ILE A 105 -0.59 14.14 38.39
CA ILE A 105 -0.10 13.42 37.20
C ILE A 105 -1.02 12.29 36.73
N GLY A 106 -2.11 12.03 37.44
CA GLY A 106 -3.11 11.00 37.09
C GLY A 106 -2.62 9.55 37.18
N ASP A 107 -1.61 9.25 38.02
CA ASP A 107 -1.01 7.93 38.20
C ASP A 107 -1.86 6.95 39.00
N SER A 108 -2.96 7.40 39.51
CA SER A 108 -3.93 6.63 40.30
C SER A 108 -5.35 7.19 40.15
N GLN A 109 -6.33 6.43 40.60
CA GLN A 109 -7.73 6.87 40.60
C GLN A 109 -7.88 8.25 41.27
N CYS A 110 -8.45 9.21 40.52
CA CYS A 110 -8.64 10.57 41.02
C CYS A 110 -9.77 10.63 42.06
N GLU A 111 -9.43 10.99 43.28
CA GLU A 111 -10.41 11.10 44.36
C GLU A 111 -11.22 12.42 44.29
N GLY A 112 -12.53 12.35 44.47
CA GLY A 112 -13.40 13.53 44.53
C GLY A 112 -13.84 14.06 43.15
N VAL A 113 -13.48 13.42 42.05
CA VAL A 113 -13.82 13.85 40.71
C VAL A 113 -15.21 13.43 40.22
N SER A 114 -15.97 12.66 40.98
CA SER A 114 -17.25 12.09 40.55
C SER A 114 -18.20 13.14 39.92
N ASN A 115 -18.61 12.89 38.68
CA ASN A 115 -19.38 13.80 37.81
C ASN A 115 -18.68 15.15 37.51
N ASN A 116 -17.34 15.19 37.53
CA ASN A 116 -16.56 16.38 37.29
C ASN A 116 -15.46 16.09 36.24
N ILE A 117 -14.69 17.11 35.88
CA ILE A 117 -13.62 17.04 34.86
C ILE A 117 -12.27 16.99 35.54
N CYS A 118 -11.43 16.03 35.18
CA CYS A 118 -10.06 15.92 35.64
C CYS A 118 -9.17 16.92 34.93
N LEU A 119 -8.33 17.64 35.68
CA LEU A 119 -7.16 18.36 35.18
C LEU A 119 -5.92 17.54 35.53
N ILE A 120 -5.13 17.13 34.52
CA ILE A 120 -4.03 16.19 34.71
C ILE A 120 -2.76 16.73 34.03
N GLU A 121 -1.62 16.66 34.69
CA GLU A 121 -0.33 17.01 34.10
C GLU A 121 0.20 15.86 33.21
N ARG A 122 0.79 16.18 32.05
CA ARG A 122 1.54 15.25 31.22
C ARG A 122 2.77 14.71 31.99
N GLY A 123 3.15 13.46 31.77
CA GLY A 123 4.39 12.84 32.25
C GLY A 123 4.16 11.51 32.97
N ASP A 124 5.23 10.77 33.17
CA ASP A 124 5.42 9.54 33.93
C ASP A 124 4.62 8.30 33.49
N ILE A 125 3.36 8.42 33.04
CA ILE A 125 2.52 7.32 32.57
C ILE A 125 1.82 7.71 31.24
N ASN A 126 1.29 6.72 30.54
CA ASN A 126 0.59 6.89 29.26
C ASN A 126 -0.69 7.75 29.41
N PHE A 127 -1.05 8.46 28.34
CA PHE A 127 -2.28 9.28 28.33
C PHE A 127 -3.54 8.43 28.52
N SER A 128 -3.59 7.23 27.94
CA SER A 128 -4.67 6.26 28.14
C SER A 128 -4.87 5.89 29.61
N GLU A 129 -3.79 5.63 30.35
CA GLU A 129 -3.84 5.31 31.79
C GLU A 129 -4.36 6.50 32.62
N LYS A 130 -3.93 7.73 32.29
CA LYS A 130 -4.44 8.96 32.93
C LYS A 130 -5.96 9.11 32.73
N ALA A 131 -6.43 8.92 31.51
CA ALA A 131 -7.85 9.00 31.17
C ALA A 131 -8.66 7.93 31.89
N LEU A 132 -8.22 6.68 31.92
CA LEU A 132 -8.87 5.58 32.62
C LEU A 132 -8.87 5.77 34.15
N ASN A 133 -7.82 6.34 34.73
CA ASN A 133 -7.77 6.66 36.15
C ASN A 133 -8.76 7.76 36.55
N CYS A 134 -8.97 8.75 35.68
CA CYS A 134 -10.02 9.75 35.85
C CYS A 134 -11.41 9.10 35.78
N GLU A 135 -11.70 8.33 34.72
CA GLU A 135 -12.98 7.65 34.52
C GLU A 135 -13.30 6.69 35.67
N SER A 136 -12.30 5.94 36.14
CA SER A 136 -12.46 5.03 37.29
C SER A 136 -12.81 5.77 38.60
N GLY A 137 -12.37 7.03 38.74
CA GLY A 137 -12.75 7.94 39.83
C GLY A 137 -14.14 8.52 39.70
N GLY A 138 -14.86 8.24 38.60
CA GLY A 138 -16.15 8.79 38.24
C GLY A 138 -16.06 10.14 37.54
N GLY A 139 -14.91 10.51 37.00
CA GLY A 139 -14.74 11.65 36.11
C GLY A 139 -15.52 11.46 34.82
N ILE A 140 -15.97 12.56 34.22
CA ILE A 140 -16.81 12.57 33.02
C ILE A 140 -16.09 13.18 31.82
N GLY A 141 -14.86 13.65 32.00
CA GLY A 141 -14.01 14.21 30.95
C GLY A 141 -12.63 14.55 31.52
N VAL A 142 -11.65 14.68 30.63
CA VAL A 142 -10.25 14.91 31.00
C VAL A 142 -9.67 16.08 30.22
N ILE A 143 -8.98 16.95 30.90
CA ILE A 143 -8.09 17.95 30.33
C ILE A 143 -6.66 17.57 30.73
N ILE A 144 -5.80 17.30 29.77
CA ILE A 144 -4.37 17.04 30.01
C ILE A 144 -3.57 18.26 29.59
N TYR A 145 -2.80 18.85 30.48
CA TYR A 145 -1.93 19.96 30.14
C TYR A 145 -0.47 19.54 29.99
N ASN A 146 0.26 20.24 29.12
CA ASN A 146 1.65 19.93 28.83
C ASN A 146 2.55 20.18 30.05
N ASN A 147 3.60 19.38 30.24
CA ASN A 147 4.63 19.56 31.29
C ASN A 147 5.87 20.34 30.83
N VAL A 148 5.87 20.79 29.55
CA VAL A 148 6.89 21.65 28.94
C VAL A 148 6.20 22.87 28.31
N GLU A 149 6.94 23.97 28.12
CA GLU A 149 6.42 25.21 27.51
C GLU A 149 5.79 24.94 26.14
N GLY A 150 4.59 25.43 25.91
CA GLY A 150 3.81 25.32 24.66
C GLY A 150 2.62 24.37 24.75
N ALA A 151 1.96 24.18 23.59
CA ALA A 151 0.83 23.27 23.42
C ALA A 151 1.26 21.81 23.61
N LEU A 152 0.28 20.95 23.85
CA LEU A 152 0.45 19.49 23.83
C LEU A 152 -0.12 18.99 22.49
N GLU A 153 0.71 18.96 21.48
CA GLU A 153 0.35 18.54 20.13
C GLU A 153 0.53 17.02 19.97
N SER A 154 -0.22 16.41 19.02
CA SER A 154 -0.07 15.01 18.58
C SER A 154 -0.13 13.96 19.71
N GLY A 155 -0.95 14.16 20.72
CA GLY A 155 -1.19 13.15 21.76
C GLY A 155 -2.02 11.99 21.23
N THR A 156 -1.73 10.75 21.65
CA THR A 156 -2.54 9.57 21.34
C THR A 156 -2.92 8.78 22.58
N LEU A 157 -4.12 8.21 22.58
CA LEU A 157 -4.58 7.27 23.61
C LEU A 157 -4.29 5.81 23.25
N GLY A 158 -3.90 5.54 21.98
CA GLY A 158 -3.67 4.20 21.44
C GLY A 158 -4.94 3.54 20.91
N ASP A 159 -4.80 2.68 19.91
CA ASP A 159 -5.90 1.98 19.23
C ASP A 159 -6.65 0.97 20.12
N ASP A 160 -6.06 0.55 21.21
CA ASP A 160 -6.64 -0.31 22.24
C ASP A 160 -7.35 0.46 23.38
N PHE A 161 -7.47 1.78 23.28
CA PHE A 161 -8.12 2.60 24.31
C PHE A 161 -9.59 2.25 24.48
N SER A 162 -10.01 1.97 25.72
CA SER A 162 -11.35 1.48 26.04
C SER A 162 -12.18 2.46 26.91
N GLY A 163 -11.68 3.66 27.17
CA GLY A 163 -12.41 4.71 27.91
C GLY A 163 -13.52 5.33 27.07
N ASN A 164 -14.51 5.93 27.73
CA ASN A 164 -15.71 6.48 27.09
C ASN A 164 -15.93 7.98 27.38
N ILE A 165 -14.97 8.64 27.99
CA ILE A 165 -15.07 10.07 28.34
C ILE A 165 -14.17 10.91 27.42
N PRO A 166 -14.59 12.11 26.99
CA PRO A 166 -13.76 12.95 26.13
C PRO A 166 -12.47 13.36 26.80
N VAL A 167 -11.37 13.35 26.04
CA VAL A 167 -10.02 13.71 26.48
C VAL A 167 -9.46 14.80 25.55
N VAL A 168 -9.04 15.91 26.11
CA VAL A 168 -8.49 17.06 25.37
C VAL A 168 -7.18 17.53 25.97
N ALA A 169 -6.34 18.12 25.13
CA ALA A 169 -5.05 18.68 25.51
C ALA A 169 -5.11 20.21 25.61
N ILE A 170 -4.30 20.82 26.46
CA ILE A 170 -4.07 22.26 26.51
C ILE A 170 -2.58 22.57 26.77
N SER A 171 -2.19 23.84 26.61
CA SER A 171 -0.83 24.29 26.86
C SER A 171 -0.40 24.15 28.32
N GLN A 172 0.92 24.16 28.58
CA GLN A 172 1.45 24.22 29.94
C GLN A 172 1.00 25.49 30.66
N GLU A 173 1.06 26.64 30.00
CA GLU A 173 0.70 27.94 30.60
C GLU A 173 -0.75 27.96 31.06
N ASP A 174 -1.67 27.48 30.22
CA ASP A 174 -3.08 27.39 30.54
C ASP A 174 -3.33 26.41 31.67
N GLY A 175 -2.74 25.23 31.61
CA GLY A 175 -2.86 24.21 32.66
C GLY A 175 -2.42 24.71 34.04
N GLN A 176 -1.27 25.37 34.09
CA GLN A 176 -0.78 25.97 35.35
C GLN A 176 -1.67 27.12 35.85
N ALA A 177 -2.20 27.93 34.95
CA ALA A 177 -3.15 28.98 35.30
C ALA A 177 -4.47 28.41 35.85
N LEU A 178 -4.93 27.26 35.33
CA LEU A 178 -6.15 26.59 35.83
C LEU A 178 -6.00 25.98 37.22
N LEU A 179 -4.80 25.56 37.63
CA LEU A 179 -4.52 25.08 39.00
C LEU A 179 -4.74 26.15 40.09
N GLU A 180 -4.63 27.42 39.72
CA GLU A 180 -4.83 28.53 40.66
C GLU A 180 -6.33 28.91 40.82
N LEU A 181 -7.25 28.24 40.12
CA LEU A 181 -8.68 28.56 40.16
C LEU A 181 -9.43 27.66 41.15
N ASP A 182 -10.09 28.26 42.14
CA ASP A 182 -10.95 27.55 43.07
C ASP A 182 -12.34 27.28 42.46
N ASN A 183 -12.80 26.00 42.45
CA ASN A 183 -14.16 25.60 42.01
C ASN A 183 -14.51 26.10 40.57
N ALA A 184 -13.57 26.11 39.65
CA ALA A 184 -13.83 26.51 38.29
C ALA A 184 -14.82 25.57 37.59
N THR A 185 -15.76 26.13 36.84
CA THR A 185 -16.65 25.33 35.99
C THR A 185 -15.99 25.12 34.65
N ALA A 186 -15.86 23.86 34.22
CA ALA A 186 -15.30 23.48 32.95
C ALA A 186 -16.32 22.84 32.04
N SER A 187 -16.24 23.08 30.77
CA SER A 187 -16.86 22.27 29.72
C SER A 187 -15.86 21.92 28.63
N ILE A 188 -15.90 20.71 28.19
CA ILE A 188 -15.07 20.19 27.09
C ILE A 188 -15.94 19.48 26.08
N SER A 189 -15.55 19.53 24.82
CA SER A 189 -16.08 18.67 23.76
C SER A 189 -14.95 18.17 22.87
N SER A 190 -15.14 16.96 22.37
CA SER A 190 -14.33 16.34 21.32
C SER A 190 -15.31 15.76 20.31
N THR A 191 -15.21 16.14 19.05
CA THR A 191 -16.14 15.73 18.00
C THR A 191 -15.35 15.38 16.75
N THR A 192 -15.46 14.14 16.30
CA THR A 192 -14.87 13.68 15.05
C THR A 192 -15.69 14.19 13.86
N LEU A 193 -15.10 15.03 13.05
CA LEU A 193 -15.67 15.50 11.79
C LEU A 193 -15.15 14.61 10.68
N ALA A 194 -15.93 13.62 10.28
CA ALA A 194 -15.53 12.69 9.21
C ALA A 194 -15.49 13.43 7.85
N GLY A 195 -14.45 13.15 7.06
CA GLY A 195 -14.32 13.66 5.71
C GLY A 195 -13.90 15.13 5.59
N THR A 196 -13.33 15.72 6.64
CA THR A 196 -12.92 17.12 6.63
C THR A 196 -11.45 17.36 6.26
N SER A 197 -10.61 16.33 6.30
CA SER A 197 -9.22 16.38 5.85
C SER A 197 -8.97 15.40 4.71
N GLN A 198 -8.04 15.75 3.83
CA GLN A 198 -7.57 14.85 2.76
C GLN A 198 -6.05 14.90 2.68
N ASP A 199 -5.45 13.72 2.72
CA ASP A 199 -4.02 13.54 2.45
C ASP A 199 -3.86 12.98 1.05
N VAL A 200 -3.22 13.74 0.17
CA VAL A 200 -3.00 13.31 -1.22
C VAL A 200 -1.87 12.29 -1.27
N VAL A 201 -2.20 11.11 -1.75
CA VAL A 201 -1.25 10.02 -2.00
C VAL A 201 -0.59 10.20 -3.37
N CYS A 202 -1.41 10.44 -4.40
CA CYS A 202 -0.98 10.60 -5.79
C CYS A 202 -1.91 11.53 -6.56
N GLY A 203 -1.42 12.04 -7.68
CA GLY A 203 -2.25 12.61 -8.73
C GLY A 203 -2.99 11.53 -9.51
N ALA A 204 -4.02 11.94 -10.24
CA ALA A 204 -4.77 11.09 -11.15
C ALA A 204 -5.44 11.94 -12.24
N THR A 205 -6.05 11.30 -13.23
CA THR A 205 -6.67 11.98 -14.36
C THR A 205 -8.06 11.44 -14.64
N PHE A 206 -9.07 12.30 -14.67
CA PHE A 206 -10.43 11.91 -15.01
C PHE A 206 -10.60 11.65 -16.52
N LEU A 207 -11.06 10.46 -16.85
CA LEU A 207 -11.28 10.00 -18.24
C LEU A 207 -12.75 10.03 -18.69
N GLY A 208 -13.66 10.47 -17.82
CA GLY A 208 -15.10 10.53 -18.09
C GLY A 208 -15.89 9.37 -17.44
N GLU A 209 -17.18 9.60 -17.29
CA GLU A 209 -18.12 8.69 -16.63
C GLU A 209 -17.68 8.39 -15.16
N GLN A 210 -17.14 7.22 -14.90
CA GLN A 210 -16.69 6.75 -13.60
C GLN A 210 -15.20 6.35 -13.60
N TRP A 211 -14.44 6.78 -14.62
CA TRP A 211 -13.10 6.29 -14.85
C TRP A 211 -12.02 7.32 -14.57
N VAL A 212 -11.03 6.91 -13.81
CA VAL A 212 -9.85 7.71 -13.46
C VAL A 212 -8.59 6.92 -13.77
N LEU A 213 -7.57 7.59 -14.31
CA LEU A 213 -6.29 7.04 -14.70
C LEU A 213 -5.22 7.51 -13.72
N THR A 214 -4.39 6.60 -13.23
CA THR A 214 -3.26 6.90 -12.36
C THR A 214 -2.09 5.95 -12.64
N ALA A 215 -1.00 6.04 -11.90
CA ALA A 215 0.10 5.09 -11.95
C ALA A 215 -0.23 3.82 -11.13
N ALA A 216 0.31 2.67 -11.52
CA ALA A 216 0.10 1.43 -10.78
C ALA A 216 0.77 1.47 -9.40
N HIS A 217 1.97 2.06 -9.30
CA HIS A 217 2.66 2.20 -8.01
C HIS A 217 1.88 3.03 -6.97
N CYS A 218 0.93 3.86 -7.41
CA CYS A 218 0.06 4.63 -6.52
C CYS A 218 -0.99 3.78 -5.81
N VAL A 219 -1.32 2.63 -6.35
CA VAL A 219 -2.39 1.72 -5.88
C VAL A 219 -1.90 0.31 -5.57
N ASP A 220 -0.59 0.10 -5.60
CA ASP A 220 0.09 -1.15 -5.26
C ASP A 220 0.49 -1.16 -3.77
N SER A 221 -0.46 -0.84 -2.90
CA SER A 221 -0.25 -0.83 -1.45
C SER A 221 -1.39 -1.53 -0.73
N GLU A 222 -1.11 -2.06 0.45
CA GLU A 222 -2.13 -2.66 1.33
C GLU A 222 -3.21 -1.68 1.79
N PHE A 223 -2.98 -0.36 1.63
CA PHE A 223 -3.93 0.69 1.99
C PHE A 223 -4.81 1.17 0.83
N ALA A 224 -4.68 0.58 -0.36
CA ALA A 224 -5.41 1.03 -1.55
C ALA A 224 -6.95 0.95 -1.40
N ASP A 225 -7.47 0.10 -0.54
CA ASP A 225 -8.89 -0.01 -0.20
C ASP A 225 -9.42 1.18 0.65
N GLN A 226 -8.52 1.99 1.24
CA GLN A 226 -8.86 3.18 2.02
C GLN A 226 -8.88 4.45 1.17
N TYR A 227 -8.43 4.36 -0.09
CA TYR A 227 -8.33 5.52 -0.97
C TYR A 227 -9.70 5.95 -1.50
N GLN A 228 -9.81 7.24 -1.75
CA GLN A 228 -10.91 7.89 -2.46
C GLN A 228 -10.33 8.80 -3.55
N VAL A 229 -11.17 9.27 -4.45
CA VAL A 229 -10.73 10.17 -5.54
C VAL A 229 -11.53 11.46 -5.48
N ASN A 230 -10.82 12.58 -5.42
CA ASN A 230 -11.40 13.90 -5.60
C ASN A 230 -11.16 14.36 -7.04
N VAL A 231 -12.24 14.48 -7.84
CA VAL A 231 -12.17 14.83 -9.27
C VAL A 231 -12.33 16.34 -9.46
N GLY A 232 -11.42 16.94 -10.21
CA GLY A 232 -11.42 18.40 -10.45
C GLY A 232 -10.81 19.18 -9.30
N GLU A 233 -10.04 18.53 -8.43
CA GLU A 233 -9.40 19.13 -7.27
C GLU A 233 -8.43 20.24 -7.69
N TYR A 234 -8.44 21.35 -6.93
CA TYR A 234 -7.55 22.48 -7.11
C TYR A 234 -6.86 22.88 -5.80
N ASN A 235 -7.61 22.87 -4.69
CA ASN A 235 -7.13 23.36 -3.40
C ASN A 235 -7.35 22.32 -2.29
N LEU A 236 -6.33 21.61 -1.90
CA LEU A 236 -6.38 20.53 -0.91
C LEU A 236 -6.87 20.95 0.48
N THR A 237 -6.97 22.27 0.77
CA THR A 237 -7.38 22.80 2.08
C THR A 237 -8.88 23.07 2.19
N ASP A 238 -9.66 22.91 1.15
CA ASP A 238 -11.13 23.15 1.18
C ASP A 238 -11.94 21.93 1.58
N GLY A 239 -11.27 20.81 1.86
CA GLY A 239 -11.86 19.59 2.42
C GLY A 239 -11.99 18.46 1.41
N ALA A 240 -12.50 17.34 1.89
CA ALA A 240 -12.65 16.11 1.12
C ALA A 240 -14.13 15.74 0.85
N GLU A 241 -15.05 16.70 0.93
CA GLU A 241 -16.49 16.46 0.86
C GLU A 241 -16.95 15.90 -0.48
N GLU A 242 -16.15 16.13 -1.54
CA GLU A 242 -16.42 15.68 -2.90
C GLU A 242 -15.64 14.40 -3.26
N ALA A 243 -14.84 13.85 -2.33
CA ALA A 243 -14.09 12.63 -2.57
C ALA A 243 -15.03 11.42 -2.74
N ILE A 244 -14.82 10.68 -3.82
CA ILE A 244 -15.68 9.58 -4.25
C ILE A 244 -14.99 8.26 -3.95
N ALA A 245 -15.73 7.34 -3.35
CA ALA A 245 -15.23 6.01 -3.05
C ALA A 245 -14.88 5.22 -4.32
N ILE A 246 -13.85 4.40 -4.22
CA ILE A 246 -13.39 3.50 -5.27
C ILE A 246 -14.26 2.24 -5.26
N LYS A 247 -14.74 1.85 -6.43
CA LYS A 247 -15.47 0.59 -6.64
C LYS A 247 -14.52 -0.55 -6.97
N ARG A 248 -13.51 -0.30 -7.82
CA ARG A 248 -12.48 -1.26 -8.22
C ARG A 248 -11.23 -0.55 -8.69
N ILE A 249 -10.11 -1.22 -8.53
CA ILE A 249 -8.80 -0.83 -9.06
C ILE A 249 -8.36 -1.90 -10.06
N TYR A 250 -7.83 -1.47 -11.20
CA TYR A 250 -7.29 -2.30 -12.26
C TYR A 250 -5.85 -1.86 -12.54
N SER A 251 -4.88 -2.43 -11.84
CA SER A 251 -3.46 -2.24 -12.17
C SER A 251 -3.11 -2.99 -13.45
N HIS A 252 -2.17 -2.46 -14.23
CA HIS A 252 -1.71 -3.14 -15.44
C HIS A 252 -1.11 -4.50 -15.05
N PRO A 253 -1.54 -5.61 -15.70
CA PRO A 253 -1.14 -6.96 -15.27
C PRO A 253 0.36 -7.26 -15.45
N ASN A 254 1.06 -6.46 -16.23
CA ASN A 254 2.51 -6.54 -16.42
C ASN A 254 3.22 -5.36 -15.75
N TYR A 255 2.59 -4.73 -14.79
CA TYR A 255 3.29 -3.76 -13.97
C TYR A 255 4.42 -4.45 -13.23
N ASP A 256 5.59 -3.86 -13.28
CA ASP A 256 6.79 -4.36 -12.62
C ASP A 256 7.28 -3.27 -11.65
N SER A 257 7.12 -3.52 -10.37
CA SER A 257 7.47 -2.57 -9.30
C SER A 257 8.99 -2.32 -9.19
N GLU A 258 9.84 -3.20 -9.76
CA GLU A 258 11.29 -3.00 -9.76
C GLU A 258 11.75 -2.07 -10.89
N SER A 259 11.15 -2.14 -12.06
CA SER A 259 11.52 -1.34 -13.23
C SER A 259 10.56 -0.21 -13.54
N PHE A 260 9.39 -0.17 -12.91
CA PHE A 260 8.26 0.70 -13.25
C PHE A 260 7.78 0.55 -14.69
N ASP A 261 8.02 -0.62 -15.31
CA ASP A 261 7.46 -0.89 -16.62
C ASP A 261 5.97 -1.12 -16.52
N ASN A 262 5.20 -0.61 -17.48
CA ASN A 262 3.73 -0.64 -17.48
C ASN A 262 3.08 0.01 -16.24
N ASP A 263 3.63 1.10 -15.72
CA ASP A 263 3.17 1.79 -14.52
C ASP A 263 1.88 2.58 -14.77
N VAL A 264 0.78 1.86 -14.87
CA VAL A 264 -0.57 2.39 -15.13
C VAL A 264 -1.62 1.60 -14.39
N ALA A 265 -2.58 2.30 -13.80
CA ALA A 265 -3.79 1.73 -13.23
C ALA A 265 -5.03 2.54 -13.62
N LEU A 266 -6.16 1.85 -13.72
CA LEU A 266 -7.48 2.45 -13.85
C LEU A 266 -8.28 2.25 -12.58
N ILE A 267 -8.94 3.31 -12.17
CA ILE A 267 -9.85 3.33 -11.02
C ILE A 267 -11.28 3.47 -11.54
N GLU A 268 -12.15 2.56 -11.14
CA GLU A 268 -13.60 2.64 -11.34
C GLU A 268 -14.24 3.21 -10.08
N LEU A 269 -14.86 4.38 -10.19
CA LEU A 269 -15.58 5.02 -9.08
C LEU A 269 -16.95 4.35 -8.86
N VAL A 270 -17.51 4.49 -7.66
CA VAL A 270 -18.84 3.94 -7.33
C VAL A 270 -19.98 4.66 -8.06
N GLU A 271 -19.74 5.86 -8.58
CA GLU A 271 -20.72 6.68 -9.31
C GLU A 271 -20.09 7.45 -10.47
N THR A 272 -20.92 7.94 -11.37
CA THR A 272 -20.50 8.78 -12.51
C THR A 272 -20.31 10.23 -12.08
N VAL A 273 -19.27 10.87 -12.61
CA VAL A 273 -18.90 12.26 -12.28
C VAL A 273 -19.21 13.16 -13.48
N ASP A 274 -19.82 14.32 -13.22
CA ASP A 274 -20.10 15.35 -14.23
C ASP A 274 -18.94 16.37 -14.26
N ALA A 275 -17.80 15.94 -14.80
CA ALA A 275 -16.61 16.76 -14.98
C ALA A 275 -16.08 16.61 -16.42
N THR A 276 -15.22 17.55 -16.84
CA THR A 276 -14.61 17.50 -18.17
C THR A 276 -13.45 16.51 -18.19
N ALA A 277 -13.55 15.46 -19.01
CA ALA A 277 -12.50 14.48 -19.19
C ALA A 277 -11.40 14.98 -20.15
N ILE A 278 -10.17 14.46 -19.97
CA ILE A 278 -9.09 14.64 -20.95
C ILE A 278 -9.17 13.59 -22.07
N GLN A 279 -8.56 13.90 -23.22
CA GLN A 279 -8.37 12.92 -24.30
C GLN A 279 -7.00 12.24 -24.16
N LEU A 280 -6.89 11.00 -24.61
CA LEU A 280 -5.66 10.23 -24.59
C LEU A 280 -5.02 10.19 -25.98
N ALA A 281 -3.70 10.39 -26.06
CA ALA A 281 -2.93 10.29 -27.29
C ALA A 281 -2.67 8.84 -27.69
N ASP A 282 -2.76 8.53 -28.98
CA ASP A 282 -2.30 7.25 -29.50
C ASP A 282 -0.78 7.18 -29.64
N ALA A 283 -0.26 5.97 -29.91
CA ALA A 283 1.17 5.72 -29.98
C ALA A 283 1.87 6.54 -31.08
N ASP A 284 1.29 6.61 -32.27
CA ASP A 284 1.85 7.32 -33.43
C ASP A 284 1.92 8.83 -33.15
N THR A 285 0.87 9.39 -32.56
CA THR A 285 0.80 10.80 -32.15
C THR A 285 1.84 11.10 -31.06
N THR A 286 1.95 10.25 -30.06
CA THR A 286 2.93 10.43 -28.97
C THR A 286 4.38 10.39 -29.49
N ASP A 287 4.69 9.47 -30.40
CA ASP A 287 6.01 9.35 -31.02
C ASP A 287 6.37 10.59 -31.84
N GLN A 288 5.45 11.13 -32.61
CA GLN A 288 5.66 12.34 -33.39
C GLN A 288 5.91 13.54 -32.48
N LEU A 289 5.11 13.73 -31.45
CA LEU A 289 5.26 14.81 -30.49
C LEU A 289 6.60 14.76 -29.76
N ALA A 290 7.05 13.56 -29.37
CA ALA A 290 8.34 13.36 -28.71
C ALA A 290 9.54 13.64 -29.64
N ILE A 291 9.45 13.28 -30.94
CA ILE A 291 10.49 13.58 -31.94
C ILE A 291 10.60 15.08 -32.18
N GLU A 292 9.50 15.81 -32.15
CA GLU A 292 9.44 17.25 -32.36
C GLU A 292 9.87 18.07 -31.13
N ASN A 293 10.16 17.43 -29.98
CA ASN A 293 10.38 18.04 -28.68
C ASN A 293 9.23 19.02 -28.32
N THR A 294 8.01 18.60 -28.52
CA THR A 294 6.82 19.39 -28.21
C THR A 294 6.77 19.70 -26.73
N ILE A 295 6.40 20.93 -26.40
CA ILE A 295 6.19 21.30 -24.98
C ILE A 295 4.95 20.62 -24.46
N ALA A 296 5.10 19.89 -23.36
CA ALA A 296 4.03 19.26 -22.61
C ALA A 296 3.94 19.92 -21.22
N THR A 297 2.76 19.89 -20.63
CA THR A 297 2.49 20.39 -19.29
C THR A 297 2.31 19.20 -18.34
N SER A 298 3.00 19.24 -17.20
CA SER A 298 2.77 18.34 -16.05
C SER A 298 2.14 19.13 -14.93
N ILE A 299 1.14 18.57 -14.25
CA ILE A 299 0.41 19.23 -13.17
C ILE A 299 0.32 18.32 -11.93
N GLY A 300 0.29 18.92 -10.74
CA GLY A 300 0.16 18.19 -9.49
C GLY A 300 0.42 19.01 -8.23
N TRP A 301 0.46 18.34 -7.08
CA TRP A 301 0.72 18.93 -5.76
C TRP A 301 2.04 18.43 -5.16
N GLY A 302 2.94 17.93 -5.98
CA GLY A 302 4.23 17.41 -5.57
C GLY A 302 5.21 18.44 -5.05
N GLY A 303 6.37 17.97 -4.58
CA GLY A 303 7.42 18.78 -4.00
C GLY A 303 7.92 19.91 -4.91
N ARG A 304 8.08 21.10 -4.34
CA ARG A 304 8.48 22.32 -5.05
C ARG A 304 9.99 22.61 -5.02
N THR A 305 10.77 21.77 -4.36
CA THR A 305 12.22 21.96 -4.23
C THR A 305 12.94 20.86 -4.98
N GLY A 306 13.76 21.25 -5.97
CA GLY A 306 14.62 20.30 -6.68
C GLY A 306 15.72 19.76 -5.78
N TYR A 307 16.12 18.51 -6.03
CA TYR A 307 17.23 17.86 -5.32
C TYR A 307 18.01 16.91 -6.23
N LEU A 308 19.27 16.65 -5.88
CA LEU A 308 20.17 15.81 -6.65
C LEU A 308 19.92 14.31 -6.38
N PRO A 309 20.41 13.40 -7.25
CA PRO A 309 20.17 11.95 -7.13
C PRO A 309 20.57 11.27 -5.81
N ASN A 310 21.41 11.92 -5.01
CA ASN A 310 21.89 11.43 -3.71
C ASN A 310 21.35 12.26 -2.52
N GLU A 311 20.34 13.07 -2.76
CA GLU A 311 19.65 13.89 -1.77
C GLU A 311 18.20 13.44 -1.71
N GLY A 312 17.54 13.63 -0.58
CA GLY A 312 16.12 13.32 -0.40
C GLY A 312 15.21 14.53 -0.63
N PRO A 313 13.91 14.34 -0.77
CA PRO A 313 12.93 15.41 -0.84
C PRO A 313 12.96 16.27 0.43
N THR A 314 12.78 17.57 0.29
CA THR A 314 12.87 18.55 1.38
C THR A 314 11.51 19.08 1.82
N GLY A 315 10.46 18.28 1.80
CA GLY A 315 9.12 18.61 2.27
C GLY A 315 8.72 20.09 2.02
N ASN A 316 8.17 20.40 0.88
CA ASN A 316 7.57 21.71 0.54
C ASN A 316 6.48 21.45 -0.49
N PHE A 317 5.36 20.90 -0.01
CA PHE A 317 4.22 20.51 -0.83
C PHE A 317 3.20 21.65 -0.85
N PRO A 318 2.65 22.01 -2.02
CA PRO A 318 1.64 23.05 -2.14
C PRO A 318 0.24 22.50 -1.88
N ASP A 319 -0.63 23.34 -1.34
CA ASP A 319 -2.06 23.04 -1.26
C ASP A 319 -2.79 23.36 -2.58
N ILE A 320 -2.28 24.32 -3.33
CA ILE A 320 -2.84 24.77 -4.61
C ILE A 320 -2.16 24.02 -5.75
N LEU A 321 -2.94 23.54 -6.73
CA LEU A 321 -2.47 22.84 -7.92
C LEU A 321 -1.39 23.66 -8.66
N GLN A 322 -0.31 22.98 -9.03
CA GLN A 322 0.83 23.55 -9.74
C GLN A 322 0.93 22.99 -11.15
N GLU A 323 1.62 23.73 -12.04
CA GLU A 323 1.90 23.34 -13.42
C GLU A 323 3.35 23.62 -13.81
N VAL A 324 3.91 22.82 -14.72
CA VAL A 324 5.23 23.04 -15.32
C VAL A 324 5.26 22.63 -16.79
N GLU A 325 5.88 23.45 -17.63
CA GLU A 325 6.09 23.16 -19.05
C GLU A 325 7.46 22.50 -19.29
N LEU A 326 7.46 21.34 -19.95
CA LEU A 326 8.63 20.52 -20.22
C LEU A 326 8.63 20.03 -21.68
N PRO A 327 9.75 20.10 -22.41
CA PRO A 327 9.83 19.48 -23.72
C PRO A 327 9.82 17.94 -23.58
N LEU A 328 9.02 17.28 -24.41
CA LEU A 328 9.03 15.83 -24.56
C LEU A 328 10.37 15.36 -25.15
N LEU A 329 10.88 14.25 -24.70
CA LEU A 329 12.10 13.62 -25.21
C LEU A 329 11.76 12.29 -25.87
N SER A 330 12.36 12.01 -27.02
CA SER A 330 12.32 10.66 -27.57
C SER A 330 13.07 9.68 -26.65
N ASN A 331 12.68 8.39 -26.64
CA ASN A 331 13.37 7.38 -25.83
C ASN A 331 14.88 7.31 -26.12
N THR A 332 15.29 7.63 -27.36
CA THR A 332 16.72 7.72 -27.72
C THR A 332 17.42 8.86 -27.00
N GLN A 333 16.80 10.05 -26.93
CA GLN A 333 17.34 11.21 -26.19
C GLN A 333 17.36 10.91 -24.69
N CYS A 334 16.27 10.44 -24.14
CA CYS A 334 16.14 10.08 -22.72
C CYS A 334 17.22 9.09 -22.28
N ARG A 335 17.38 7.99 -23.00
CA ARG A 335 18.44 7.00 -22.75
C ARG A 335 19.86 7.62 -22.85
N SER A 336 20.07 8.54 -23.79
CA SER A 336 21.36 9.20 -23.96
C SER A 336 21.70 10.12 -22.79
N GLU A 337 20.74 10.89 -22.30
CA GLU A 337 20.91 11.81 -21.16
C GLU A 337 21.18 11.04 -19.88
N LEU A 338 20.32 10.08 -19.54
CA LEU A 338 20.50 9.23 -18.36
C LEU A 338 21.84 8.46 -18.40
N ALA A 339 22.19 7.89 -19.55
CA ALA A 339 23.45 7.16 -19.70
C ALA A 339 24.66 8.08 -19.49
N SER A 340 24.59 9.31 -19.99
CA SER A 340 25.67 10.30 -19.86
C SER A 340 25.84 10.74 -18.40
N SER A 341 24.74 11.05 -17.72
CA SER A 341 24.73 11.53 -16.32
C SER A 341 25.14 10.45 -15.32
N GLN A 342 24.77 9.20 -15.58
CA GLN A 342 25.11 8.06 -14.72
C GLN A 342 26.44 7.38 -15.10
N GLY A 343 27.03 7.73 -16.22
CA GLY A 343 28.26 7.09 -16.70
C GLY A 343 28.09 5.62 -17.12
N ILE A 344 26.89 5.25 -17.59
CA ILE A 344 26.53 3.89 -18.02
C ILE A 344 26.27 3.84 -19.53
N ASN A 345 25.99 2.66 -20.08
CA ASN A 345 25.58 2.56 -21.48
C ASN A 345 24.04 2.77 -21.61
N THR A 346 23.58 3.17 -22.80
CA THR A 346 22.15 3.48 -23.05
C THR A 346 21.19 2.31 -22.89
N PHE A 347 21.68 1.07 -22.93
CA PHE A 347 20.85 -0.13 -22.70
C PHE A 347 20.64 -0.43 -21.21
N SER A 348 21.39 0.24 -20.32
CA SER A 348 21.32 0.05 -18.86
C SER A 348 20.50 1.12 -18.15
N THR A 349 19.82 1.99 -18.89
CA THR A 349 19.05 3.12 -18.31
C THR A 349 17.69 2.72 -17.79
N GLY A 350 17.22 1.50 -18.04
CA GLY A 350 15.87 1.03 -17.65
C GLY A 350 14.73 1.57 -18.52
N ILE A 351 14.97 2.50 -19.44
CA ILE A 351 13.90 3.09 -20.26
C ILE A 351 13.39 2.07 -21.28
N THR A 352 12.12 1.73 -21.20
CA THR A 352 11.40 0.81 -22.10
C THR A 352 10.59 1.57 -23.16
N GLU A 353 9.88 0.84 -24.01
CA GLU A 353 8.95 1.44 -25.00
C GLU A 353 7.62 1.85 -24.38
N GLN A 354 7.29 1.37 -23.16
CA GLN A 354 6.15 1.76 -22.35
C GLN A 354 6.37 3.08 -21.59
N MET A 355 7.53 3.71 -21.77
CA MET A 355 7.91 4.95 -21.10
C MET A 355 8.10 6.09 -22.09
N ILE A 356 7.92 7.31 -21.62
CA ILE A 356 8.25 8.58 -22.29
C ILE A 356 8.91 9.52 -21.27
N CYS A 357 9.77 10.39 -21.72
CA CYS A 357 10.48 11.32 -20.84
C CYS A 357 10.16 12.78 -21.17
N ALA A 358 10.28 13.63 -20.16
CA ALA A 358 10.22 15.09 -20.35
C ALA A 358 11.21 15.79 -19.42
N ALA A 359 11.96 16.76 -19.93
CA ALA A 359 12.93 17.53 -19.15
C ALA A 359 13.40 18.79 -19.88
N LEU A 360 13.89 19.75 -19.12
CA LEU A 360 14.76 20.80 -19.63
C LEU A 360 16.22 20.31 -19.61
N ASP A 361 16.96 20.52 -20.71
CA ASP A 361 18.38 20.15 -20.81
C ASP A 361 19.24 20.68 -19.65
N SER A 362 18.88 21.89 -19.15
CA SER A 362 19.60 22.56 -18.04
C SER A 362 19.12 22.15 -16.65
N GLY A 363 18.15 21.24 -16.54
CA GLY A 363 17.46 21.01 -15.29
C GLY A 363 16.66 22.24 -14.80
N GLY A 364 16.33 22.27 -13.53
CA GLY A 364 15.66 23.41 -12.88
C GLY A 364 14.13 23.39 -12.97
N ALA A 365 13.54 22.40 -13.65
CA ALA A 365 12.10 22.17 -13.72
C ALA A 365 11.79 20.68 -13.90
N SER A 366 10.84 20.14 -13.16
CA SER A 366 10.30 18.76 -13.32
C SER A 366 9.04 18.56 -12.46
N ALA A 367 8.29 17.49 -12.75
CA ALA A 367 7.49 16.81 -11.74
C ALA A 367 8.40 16.28 -10.61
N CYS A 368 7.84 16.08 -9.42
CA CYS A 368 8.56 15.62 -8.23
C CYS A 368 7.68 14.67 -7.41
N GLN A 369 8.17 14.21 -6.25
CA GLN A 369 7.40 13.36 -5.34
C GLN A 369 6.07 14.02 -4.99
N GLY A 370 4.98 13.25 -5.07
CA GLY A 370 3.60 13.70 -4.89
C GLY A 370 2.89 14.09 -6.19
N ASP A 371 3.61 14.23 -7.33
CA ASP A 371 3.01 14.39 -8.67
C ASP A 371 2.73 13.03 -9.34
N SER A 372 3.17 11.92 -8.76
CA SER A 372 2.97 10.54 -9.22
C SER A 372 1.52 10.30 -9.62
N GLY A 373 1.29 9.59 -10.74
CA GLY A 373 -0.04 9.31 -11.28
C GLY A 373 -0.71 10.49 -12.00
N GLY A 374 -0.22 11.72 -11.81
CA GLY A 374 -0.73 12.92 -12.47
C GLY A 374 -0.41 12.96 -13.98
N PRO A 375 -1.14 13.77 -14.76
CA PRO A 375 -1.01 13.80 -16.21
C PRO A 375 0.20 14.60 -16.71
N LEU A 376 0.82 14.09 -17.78
CA LEU A 376 1.63 14.85 -18.72
C LEU A 376 0.84 14.99 -20.03
N PHE A 377 0.54 16.18 -20.46
CA PHE A 377 -0.31 16.43 -21.63
C PHE A 377 0.22 17.57 -22.52
N VAL A 378 -0.24 17.59 -23.76
CA VAL A 378 0.04 18.67 -24.71
C VAL A 378 -1.25 19.38 -25.10
N GLU A 379 -1.16 20.67 -25.38
CA GLU A 379 -2.28 21.42 -25.93
C GLU A 379 -2.47 21.06 -27.43
N SER A 380 -3.68 20.66 -27.78
CA SER A 380 -4.05 20.39 -29.15
C SER A 380 -5.21 21.26 -29.61
N SER A 381 -5.51 21.24 -30.92
CA SER A 381 -6.66 21.98 -31.49
C SER A 381 -8.02 21.46 -30.97
N SER A 382 -8.08 20.29 -30.37
CA SER A 382 -9.26 19.66 -29.77
C SER A 382 -9.29 19.74 -28.24
N GLY A 383 -8.34 20.40 -27.63
CA GLY A 383 -8.13 20.51 -26.18
C GLY A 383 -6.90 19.72 -25.71
N PRO A 384 -6.70 19.61 -24.40
CA PRO A 384 -5.58 18.89 -23.82
C PRO A 384 -5.60 17.40 -24.20
N LEU A 385 -4.41 16.88 -24.53
CA LEU A 385 -4.19 15.52 -25.00
C LEU A 385 -3.12 14.86 -24.13
N GLN A 386 -3.47 13.92 -23.28
CA GLN A 386 -2.55 13.26 -22.37
C GLN A 386 -1.64 12.28 -23.11
N VAL A 387 -0.33 12.41 -22.90
CA VAL A 387 0.72 11.60 -23.51
C VAL A 387 1.44 10.71 -22.49
N GLY A 388 1.40 11.10 -21.20
CA GLY A 388 2.10 10.40 -20.13
C GLY A 388 1.36 10.42 -18.79
N ILE A 389 1.78 9.54 -17.90
CA ILE A 389 1.39 9.46 -16.49
C ILE A 389 2.67 9.58 -15.67
N THR A 390 2.75 10.50 -14.74
CA THR A 390 3.94 10.70 -13.90
C THR A 390 4.28 9.41 -13.15
N SER A 391 5.50 8.91 -13.34
CA SER A 391 5.92 7.59 -12.85
C SER A 391 7.14 7.70 -11.94
N TRP A 392 8.33 7.96 -12.47
CA TRP A 392 9.55 7.99 -11.68
C TRP A 392 10.57 9.00 -12.17
N GLY A 393 11.63 9.22 -11.36
CA GLY A 393 12.76 10.07 -11.71
C GLY A 393 13.91 9.86 -10.73
N ILE A 394 15.10 10.28 -11.14
CA ILE A 394 16.32 10.23 -10.32
C ILE A 394 16.62 11.64 -9.81
N GLY A 395 16.24 11.95 -8.57
CA GLY A 395 16.18 13.31 -8.06
C GLY A 395 15.01 14.10 -8.68
N CYS A 396 14.94 15.40 -8.40
CA CYS A 396 13.95 16.29 -9.00
C CYS A 396 14.65 17.49 -9.63
N ALA A 397 14.32 17.78 -10.91
CA ALA A 397 14.87 18.89 -11.69
C ALA A 397 16.40 18.93 -11.80
N ALA A 398 17.06 17.80 -11.63
CA ALA A 398 18.50 17.68 -11.75
C ALA A 398 18.92 17.66 -13.25
N GLU A 399 19.99 18.36 -13.59
CA GLU A 399 20.52 18.43 -14.96
C GLU A 399 20.92 17.03 -15.45
N GLY A 400 20.39 16.61 -16.62
CA GLY A 400 20.66 15.31 -17.24
C GLY A 400 19.90 14.14 -16.62
N TYR A 401 18.94 14.41 -15.75
CA TYR A 401 18.06 13.41 -15.16
C TYR A 401 16.58 13.74 -15.48
N PRO A 402 16.11 13.35 -16.69
CA PRO A 402 14.73 13.61 -17.09
C PRO A 402 13.74 12.86 -16.22
N GLY A 403 12.55 13.48 -16.02
CA GLY A 403 11.40 12.78 -15.47
C GLY A 403 10.88 11.72 -16.44
N VAL A 404 10.50 10.56 -15.91
CA VAL A 404 9.99 9.43 -16.67
C VAL A 404 8.51 9.23 -16.38
N TYR A 405 7.75 9.02 -17.44
CA TYR A 405 6.30 8.90 -17.43
C TYR A 405 5.90 7.60 -18.12
N ALA A 406 4.86 6.92 -17.63
CA ALA A 406 4.27 5.81 -18.35
C ALA A 406 3.61 6.35 -19.64
N ARG A 407 3.95 5.77 -20.80
CA ARG A 407 3.55 6.25 -22.13
C ARG A 407 2.10 5.83 -22.42
N VAL A 408 1.16 6.76 -22.33
CA VAL A 408 -0.27 6.50 -22.54
C VAL A 408 -0.53 5.78 -23.88
N GLY A 409 0.08 6.25 -24.98
CA GLY A 409 -0.15 5.66 -26.30
C GLY A 409 0.28 4.19 -26.43
N ALA A 410 1.25 3.73 -25.66
CA ALA A 410 1.66 2.31 -25.63
C ALA A 410 0.77 1.44 -24.76
N LEU A 411 -0.02 2.05 -23.86
CA LEU A 411 -0.84 1.40 -22.84
C LEU A 411 -2.36 1.46 -23.18
N LEU A 412 -2.73 2.05 -24.33
CA LEU A 412 -4.14 2.23 -24.73
C LEU A 412 -4.91 0.92 -24.81
N ASP A 413 -4.29 -0.16 -25.27
CA ASP A 413 -4.96 -1.47 -25.37
C ASP A 413 -5.46 -1.94 -24.00
N PHE A 414 -4.67 -1.74 -22.93
CA PHE A 414 -5.08 -2.03 -21.57
C PHE A 414 -6.16 -1.05 -21.10
N ILE A 415 -5.98 0.24 -21.33
CA ILE A 415 -6.92 1.29 -20.90
C ILE A 415 -8.29 1.08 -21.53
N ASP A 416 -8.35 0.85 -22.84
CA ASP A 416 -9.58 0.65 -23.59
C ASP A 416 -10.26 -0.69 -23.23
N ALA A 417 -9.48 -1.77 -23.10
CA ALA A 417 -9.97 -3.06 -22.65
C ALA A 417 -10.64 -2.96 -21.28
N THR A 418 -10.00 -2.28 -20.35
CA THR A 418 -10.51 -2.11 -18.98
C THR A 418 -11.76 -1.22 -18.96
N ARG A 419 -11.78 -0.09 -19.67
CA ARG A 419 -12.90 0.86 -19.64
C ARG A 419 -14.16 0.39 -20.34
N SER A 420 -14.02 -0.26 -21.48
CA SER A 420 -15.14 -0.58 -22.39
C SER A 420 -15.21 -2.03 -22.83
N GLY A 421 -14.28 -2.86 -22.41
CA GLY A 421 -14.16 -4.26 -22.76
C GLY A 421 -14.30 -5.19 -21.57
N VAL A 422 -13.30 -6.03 -21.39
CA VAL A 422 -13.26 -7.01 -20.30
C VAL A 422 -12.10 -6.65 -19.36
N GLY A 423 -12.44 -6.22 -18.15
CA GLY A 423 -11.48 -5.99 -17.08
C GLY A 423 -11.14 -7.29 -16.33
N ILE A 424 -9.89 -7.44 -15.91
CA ILE A 424 -9.43 -8.57 -15.10
C ILE A 424 -8.72 -8.00 -13.88
N THR A 425 -9.04 -8.50 -12.68
CA THR A 425 -8.36 -8.19 -11.43
C THR A 425 -7.99 -9.47 -10.70
N GLY A 426 -6.89 -9.45 -9.96
CA GLY A 426 -6.36 -10.59 -9.20
C GLY A 426 -4.84 -10.50 -9.15
N ASN A 427 -4.23 -11.22 -8.21
CA ASN A 427 -2.78 -11.28 -8.10
C ASN A 427 -2.21 -12.12 -9.26
N SER A 428 -1.40 -11.50 -10.11
CA SER A 428 -0.72 -12.16 -11.24
C SER A 428 0.46 -13.02 -10.79
N ASP A 429 1.05 -12.72 -9.63
CA ASP A 429 2.12 -13.50 -9.02
C ASP A 429 1.52 -14.61 -8.15
N ILE A 430 1.54 -15.83 -8.70
CA ILE A 430 1.10 -16.99 -7.95
C ILE A 430 2.21 -17.40 -6.99
N THR A 431 1.85 -17.61 -5.74
CA THR A 431 2.76 -18.00 -4.66
C THR A 431 3.69 -19.15 -5.08
N ASN A 432 4.91 -19.20 -4.54
CA ASN A 432 5.84 -20.29 -4.73
C ASN A 432 5.19 -21.65 -4.45
N SER A 433 5.32 -22.60 -5.37
CA SER A 433 4.70 -23.92 -5.25
C SER A 433 5.70 -25.04 -5.39
N PRO A 434 5.62 -26.09 -4.57
CA PRO A 434 6.37 -27.33 -4.83
C PRO A 434 5.99 -27.95 -6.19
N VAL A 435 6.96 -28.53 -6.91
CA VAL A 435 6.67 -29.30 -8.13
C VAL A 435 5.61 -30.38 -7.87
N ASN A 436 4.65 -30.52 -8.76
CA ASN A 436 3.50 -31.43 -8.67
C ASN A 436 2.53 -31.16 -7.51
N VAL A 437 2.57 -30.01 -6.90
CA VAL A 437 1.57 -29.52 -5.95
C VAL A 437 0.77 -28.42 -6.61
N ALA A 438 -0.54 -28.57 -6.64
CA ALA A 438 -1.44 -27.60 -7.25
C ALA A 438 -1.75 -26.45 -6.27
N ILE A 439 -1.66 -25.21 -6.73
CA ILE A 439 -2.12 -24.01 -6.04
C ILE A 439 -3.19 -23.34 -6.90
N GLU A 440 -4.25 -22.89 -6.27
CA GLU A 440 -5.35 -22.18 -6.92
C GLU A 440 -5.28 -20.67 -6.59
N GLN A 441 -5.43 -19.85 -7.63
CA GLN A 441 -5.53 -18.40 -7.54
C GLN A 441 -6.81 -17.93 -8.20
N GLU A 442 -7.56 -17.09 -7.49
CA GLU A 442 -8.81 -16.51 -8.00
C GLU A 442 -8.56 -15.18 -8.72
N PHE A 443 -9.24 -15.00 -9.85
CA PHE A 443 -9.29 -13.77 -10.61
C PHE A 443 -10.75 -13.36 -10.82
N THR A 444 -11.01 -12.06 -10.78
CA THR A 444 -12.33 -11.52 -11.10
C THR A 444 -12.32 -10.97 -12.52
N VAL A 445 -13.21 -11.49 -13.35
CA VAL A 445 -13.45 -11.02 -14.72
C VAL A 445 -14.69 -10.16 -14.74
N THR A 446 -14.62 -8.94 -15.26
CA THR A 446 -15.73 -7.98 -15.30
C THR A 446 -16.02 -7.56 -16.72
N ASN A 447 -17.27 -7.63 -17.14
CA ASN A 447 -17.73 -7.05 -18.41
C ASN A 447 -18.02 -5.56 -18.22
N ASN A 448 -17.07 -4.70 -18.55
CA ASN A 448 -17.21 -3.25 -18.48
C ASN A 448 -17.90 -2.64 -19.70
N SER A 449 -18.25 -3.46 -20.70
CA SER A 449 -19.00 -3.02 -21.86
C SER A 449 -20.51 -2.84 -21.55
N ASN A 450 -21.20 -2.13 -22.44
CA ASN A 450 -22.65 -1.92 -22.34
C ASN A 450 -23.47 -3.08 -22.96
N SER A 451 -22.83 -4.17 -23.38
CA SER A 451 -23.45 -5.31 -24.02
C SER A 451 -23.37 -6.58 -23.20
N THR A 452 -24.29 -7.50 -23.36
CA THR A 452 -24.11 -8.86 -22.82
C THR A 452 -23.12 -9.62 -23.70
N ILE A 453 -22.11 -10.25 -23.08
CA ILE A 453 -21.07 -11.02 -23.74
C ILE A 453 -21.08 -12.49 -23.31
N MET A 454 -20.61 -13.37 -24.18
CA MET A 454 -20.20 -14.74 -23.87
C MET A 454 -18.66 -14.81 -24.00
N PRO A 455 -17.92 -14.67 -22.90
CA PRO A 455 -16.47 -14.61 -22.99
C PRO A 455 -15.87 -15.95 -23.41
N THR A 456 -14.86 -15.88 -24.30
CA THR A 456 -14.00 -17.01 -24.64
C THR A 456 -12.66 -16.81 -23.93
N ILE A 457 -12.34 -17.71 -22.99
CA ILE A 457 -11.15 -17.64 -22.17
C ILE A 457 -10.13 -18.64 -22.68
N SER A 458 -8.89 -18.20 -22.88
CA SER A 458 -7.78 -19.02 -23.35
C SER A 458 -6.52 -18.78 -22.54
N LEU A 459 -5.63 -19.77 -22.52
CA LEU A 459 -4.38 -19.80 -21.77
C LEU A 459 -3.23 -20.12 -22.72
N SER A 460 -2.12 -19.37 -22.65
CA SER A 460 -0.96 -19.58 -23.55
C SER A 460 -0.08 -20.77 -23.13
N ASN A 461 -0.11 -21.17 -21.85
CA ASN A 461 0.64 -22.32 -21.31
C ASN A 461 -0.31 -23.22 -20.53
N ASP A 462 -0.73 -24.32 -21.13
CA ASP A 462 -1.64 -25.32 -20.56
C ASP A 462 -0.90 -26.53 -19.93
N SER A 463 0.41 -26.53 -19.92
CA SER A 463 1.24 -27.57 -19.31
C SER A 463 1.47 -27.37 -17.81
N ASP A 464 1.61 -26.11 -17.38
CA ASP A 464 1.90 -25.73 -16.00
C ASP A 464 0.71 -25.04 -15.33
N PHE A 465 -0.25 -24.54 -16.14
CA PHE A 465 -1.44 -23.84 -15.65
C PHE A 465 -2.71 -24.45 -16.23
N SER A 466 -3.80 -24.36 -15.50
CA SER A 466 -5.13 -24.69 -16.00
C SER A 466 -6.18 -23.70 -15.47
N ILE A 467 -7.32 -23.58 -16.15
CA ILE A 467 -8.36 -22.60 -15.84
C ILE A 467 -9.69 -23.32 -15.62
N ASP A 468 -10.38 -23.00 -14.52
CA ASP A 468 -11.82 -23.21 -14.39
C ASP A 468 -12.58 -21.91 -14.66
N SER A 469 -13.22 -21.83 -15.80
CA SER A 469 -14.06 -20.71 -16.25
C SER A 469 -15.55 -21.02 -16.21
N SER A 470 -15.97 -22.04 -15.48
CA SER A 470 -17.37 -22.53 -15.46
C SER A 470 -18.38 -21.47 -15.02
N GLN A 471 -17.95 -20.48 -14.23
CA GLN A 471 -18.78 -19.36 -13.78
C GLN A 471 -18.84 -18.21 -14.79
N CYS A 472 -17.96 -18.18 -15.81
CA CYS A 472 -17.80 -17.09 -16.77
C CYS A 472 -18.46 -17.41 -18.12
N THR A 473 -19.71 -17.87 -18.13
CA THR A 473 -20.37 -18.33 -19.36
C THR A 473 -21.14 -17.23 -20.09
N THR A 474 -21.75 -16.31 -19.38
CA THR A 474 -22.48 -15.15 -19.93
C THR A 474 -22.43 -14.04 -18.91
N LEU A 475 -21.99 -12.87 -19.32
CA LEU A 475 -21.89 -11.69 -18.49
C LEU A 475 -22.71 -10.56 -19.10
N THR A 476 -23.72 -10.08 -18.38
CA THR A 476 -24.42 -8.84 -18.73
C THR A 476 -23.50 -7.64 -18.47
N ALA A 477 -23.88 -6.47 -18.98
CA ALA A 477 -23.15 -5.23 -18.71
C ALA A 477 -22.87 -5.07 -17.19
N GLN A 478 -21.65 -4.71 -16.83
CA GLN A 478 -21.16 -4.51 -15.44
C GLN A 478 -21.20 -5.76 -14.53
N GLN A 479 -21.50 -6.94 -15.09
CA GLN A 479 -21.46 -8.18 -14.33
C GLN A 479 -20.05 -8.77 -14.27
N SER A 480 -19.71 -9.35 -13.11
CA SER A 480 -18.44 -10.06 -12.89
C SER A 480 -18.68 -11.57 -12.69
N CYS A 481 -17.63 -12.35 -12.94
CA CYS A 481 -17.54 -13.77 -12.61
C CYS A 481 -16.17 -14.08 -12.01
N GLN A 482 -16.07 -15.23 -11.31
CA GLN A 482 -14.79 -15.74 -10.80
C GLN A 482 -14.16 -16.72 -11.81
N LEU A 483 -12.87 -16.53 -12.02
CA LEU A 483 -12.01 -17.39 -12.79
C LEU A 483 -10.98 -18.00 -11.84
N VAL A 484 -10.90 -19.33 -11.79
CA VAL A 484 -9.90 -20.01 -10.94
C VAL A 484 -8.78 -20.52 -11.84
N VAL A 485 -7.56 -20.08 -11.54
CA VAL A 485 -6.33 -20.56 -12.18
C VAL A 485 -5.64 -21.53 -11.25
N THR A 486 -5.34 -22.73 -11.73
CA THR A 486 -4.54 -23.70 -11.01
C THR A 486 -3.13 -23.74 -11.57
N PHE A 487 -2.14 -23.40 -10.77
CA PHE A 487 -0.71 -23.61 -11.08
C PHE A 487 -0.26 -24.97 -10.56
N ASN A 488 0.32 -25.81 -11.43
CA ASN A 488 0.79 -27.17 -11.10
C ASN A 488 1.95 -27.57 -12.01
N ALA A 489 3.12 -26.99 -11.79
CA ALA A 489 4.29 -27.23 -12.62
C ALA A 489 4.96 -28.58 -12.31
N GLN A 490 5.39 -29.27 -13.35
CA GLN A 490 6.07 -30.58 -13.26
C GLN A 490 7.60 -30.45 -13.09
N THR A 491 8.14 -29.28 -13.37
CA THR A 491 9.59 -29.00 -13.32
C THR A 491 9.86 -27.70 -12.61
N GLN A 492 10.96 -27.66 -11.86
CA GLN A 492 11.42 -26.49 -11.13
C GLN A 492 11.64 -25.26 -12.04
N GLY A 493 11.50 -24.08 -11.46
CA GLY A 493 11.83 -22.78 -12.04
C GLY A 493 10.57 -21.94 -12.35
N ALA A 494 10.81 -20.72 -12.77
CA ALA A 494 9.75 -19.77 -13.13
C ALA A 494 8.92 -20.30 -14.32
N LYS A 495 7.61 -20.09 -14.25
CA LYS A 495 6.61 -20.44 -15.25
C LYS A 495 5.75 -19.23 -15.51
N THR A 496 5.41 -18.99 -16.76
CA THR A 496 4.55 -17.89 -17.15
C THR A 496 3.44 -18.36 -18.08
N ALA A 497 2.31 -17.69 -18.04
CA ALA A 497 1.23 -17.86 -19.00
C ALA A 497 0.50 -16.53 -19.20
N THR A 498 -0.19 -16.38 -20.34
CA THR A 498 -1.09 -15.28 -20.57
C THR A 498 -2.53 -15.82 -20.62
N ILE A 499 -3.40 -15.25 -19.81
CA ILE A 499 -4.84 -15.46 -19.90
C ILE A 499 -5.37 -14.39 -20.84
N THR A 500 -6.17 -14.80 -21.83
CA THR A 500 -6.82 -13.90 -22.77
C THR A 500 -8.32 -14.13 -22.74
N ILE A 501 -9.11 -13.07 -22.61
CA ILE A 501 -10.57 -13.11 -22.54
C ILE A 501 -11.15 -12.28 -23.68
N ALA A 502 -11.62 -12.95 -24.70
CA ALA A 502 -12.23 -12.34 -25.87
C ALA A 502 -13.77 -12.35 -25.76
N SER A 503 -14.41 -11.27 -26.21
CA SER A 503 -15.86 -11.18 -26.34
C SER A 503 -16.32 -11.86 -27.63
N ASP A 504 -17.53 -12.43 -27.64
CA ASP A 504 -18.24 -12.86 -28.85
C ASP A 504 -18.90 -11.69 -29.59
N VAL A 505 -18.96 -10.51 -28.99
CA VAL A 505 -19.48 -9.28 -29.58
C VAL A 505 -18.32 -8.52 -30.23
N GLN A 506 -18.49 -8.18 -31.50
CA GLN A 506 -17.49 -7.44 -32.27
C GLN A 506 -17.25 -6.05 -31.66
N ASP A 507 -16.04 -5.55 -31.82
CA ASP A 507 -15.56 -4.24 -31.33
C ASP A 507 -15.54 -4.05 -29.79
N ILE A 508 -15.75 -5.12 -29.01
CA ILE A 508 -15.47 -5.10 -27.58
C ILE A 508 -14.01 -5.50 -27.35
N PRO A 509 -13.19 -4.63 -26.73
CA PRO A 509 -11.78 -4.91 -26.47
C PRO A 509 -11.56 -6.19 -25.66
N THR A 510 -10.52 -6.93 -26.02
CA THR A 510 -10.10 -8.17 -25.37
C THR A 510 -9.28 -7.87 -24.11
N GLY A 511 -9.68 -8.44 -22.97
CA GLY A 511 -8.87 -8.40 -21.75
C GLY A 511 -7.75 -9.44 -21.77
N SER A 512 -6.61 -9.11 -21.19
CA SER A 512 -5.53 -10.07 -20.99
C SER A 512 -4.77 -9.80 -19.70
N ILE A 513 -4.20 -10.85 -19.11
CA ILE A 513 -3.33 -10.78 -17.94
C ILE A 513 -2.20 -11.80 -18.08
N ASN A 514 -0.97 -11.40 -17.83
CA ASN A 514 0.13 -12.34 -17.68
C ASN A 514 0.17 -12.81 -16.22
N ILE A 515 0.33 -14.11 -16.04
CA ILE A 515 0.46 -14.75 -14.74
C ILE A 515 1.82 -15.44 -14.68
N GLN A 516 2.42 -15.41 -13.52
CA GLN A 516 3.66 -16.13 -13.25
C GLN A 516 3.60 -16.91 -11.94
N GLY A 517 4.42 -17.93 -11.84
CA GLY A 517 4.59 -18.73 -10.63
C GLY A 517 5.95 -19.41 -10.62
N TYR A 518 6.53 -19.63 -9.46
CA TYR A 518 7.81 -20.31 -9.33
C TYR A 518 7.62 -21.70 -8.72
N ALA A 519 8.08 -22.73 -9.43
CA ALA A 519 8.02 -24.12 -8.98
C ALA A 519 9.30 -24.54 -8.25
N VAL A 520 9.17 -24.95 -7.00
CA VAL A 520 10.29 -25.33 -6.12
C VAL A 520 10.55 -26.84 -6.20
N GLY A 521 11.81 -27.21 -6.40
CA GLY A 521 12.21 -28.61 -6.60
C GLY A 521 12.19 -29.44 -5.32
N ALA A 522 11.94 -30.75 -5.43
CA ALA A 522 11.99 -31.66 -4.29
C ALA A 522 13.42 -31.77 -3.71
N ALA A 523 13.55 -31.69 -2.39
CA ALA A 523 14.81 -31.70 -1.65
C ALA A 523 14.75 -32.67 -0.47
N SER A 524 14.39 -33.93 -0.74
CA SER A 524 14.17 -34.95 0.28
C SER A 524 15.41 -35.26 1.14
N GLU A 525 16.63 -34.98 0.66
CA GLU A 525 17.88 -35.09 1.39
C GLU A 525 17.98 -34.10 2.57
N LEU A 526 17.27 -32.98 2.53
CA LEU A 526 17.23 -32.03 3.62
C LEU A 526 16.34 -32.45 4.79
N ALA A 527 15.36 -33.33 4.53
CA ALA A 527 14.36 -33.76 5.52
C ALA A 527 14.99 -34.35 6.80
N SER A 528 16.01 -35.19 6.65
CA SER A 528 16.71 -35.79 7.81
C SER A 528 17.56 -34.75 8.57
N SER A 529 18.12 -33.79 7.87
CA SER A 529 18.98 -32.75 8.46
C SER A 529 18.17 -31.68 9.20
N ILE A 530 17.01 -31.30 8.70
CA ILE A 530 16.11 -30.33 9.34
C ILE A 530 15.42 -30.94 10.59
N GLY A 531 15.40 -32.27 10.70
CA GLY A 531 14.90 -33.00 11.87
C GLY A 531 13.51 -33.61 11.70
N THR A 532 12.88 -33.50 10.52
CA THR A 532 11.56 -34.11 10.30
C THR A 532 11.67 -35.63 10.06
N GLN A 533 10.79 -36.40 10.68
CA GLN A 533 10.64 -37.84 10.50
C GLN A 533 9.21 -38.22 10.10
N SER A 534 8.33 -37.25 9.99
CA SER A 534 6.93 -37.46 9.62
C SER A 534 6.79 -37.71 8.12
N SER A 535 6.07 -38.78 7.75
CA SER A 535 5.70 -39.03 6.35
C SER A 535 4.68 -38.05 5.81
N ALA A 536 4.08 -37.21 6.68
CA ALA A 536 3.18 -36.14 6.30
C ALA A 536 3.91 -34.84 5.85
N VAL A 537 5.26 -34.81 5.99
CA VAL A 537 6.08 -33.64 5.64
C VAL A 537 6.95 -33.98 4.44
N SER A 538 6.82 -33.19 3.40
CA SER A 538 7.68 -33.22 2.21
C SER A 538 8.46 -31.90 2.10
N ILE A 539 9.76 -31.98 1.85
CA ILE A 539 10.67 -30.83 1.80
C ILE A 539 11.05 -30.53 0.35
N TYR A 540 11.01 -29.24 0.01
CA TYR A 540 11.37 -28.68 -1.29
C TYR A 540 12.33 -27.51 -1.11
N SER A 541 13.19 -27.27 -2.10
CA SER A 541 14.12 -26.15 -2.06
C SER A 541 14.40 -25.61 -3.44
N GLY A 542 14.53 -24.28 -3.53
CA GLY A 542 14.71 -23.57 -4.79
C GLY A 542 15.13 -22.12 -4.57
N GLY A 543 14.61 -21.25 -5.41
CA GLY A 543 15.08 -19.89 -5.56
C GLY A 543 16.33 -19.83 -6.44
N ASP A 544 17.11 -18.75 -6.36
CA ASP A 544 18.35 -18.58 -7.11
C ASP A 544 19.41 -19.62 -6.68
N VAL A 545 19.51 -19.87 -5.37
CA VAL A 545 20.37 -20.93 -4.81
C VAL A 545 19.62 -21.73 -3.77
N SER A 546 19.51 -23.04 -3.96
CA SER A 546 18.81 -23.94 -3.04
C SER A 546 19.47 -24.03 -1.66
N TRP A 547 18.67 -24.31 -0.63
CA TRP A 547 19.14 -24.63 0.71
C TRP A 547 20.01 -25.89 0.74
N ARG A 548 20.85 -26.00 1.74
CA ARG A 548 21.79 -27.11 1.92
C ARG A 548 21.85 -27.58 3.37
N THR A 549 22.39 -28.77 3.57
CA THR A 549 22.62 -29.31 4.91
C THR A 549 23.66 -28.48 5.67
N ASN A 550 23.41 -28.18 6.94
CA ASN A 550 24.37 -27.51 7.80
C ASN A 550 25.23 -28.54 8.56
N SER A 551 26.57 -28.36 8.57
CA SER A 551 27.50 -29.27 9.21
C SER A 551 27.34 -29.36 10.74
N VAL A 552 26.71 -28.38 11.36
CA VAL A 552 26.43 -28.36 12.82
C VAL A 552 25.00 -28.80 13.17
N GLY A 553 24.25 -29.29 12.20
CA GLY A 553 22.85 -29.72 12.31
C GLY A 553 21.85 -28.72 11.74
N GLY A 554 20.74 -29.23 11.21
CA GLY A 554 19.75 -28.42 10.49
C GLY A 554 20.11 -28.16 9.03
N VAL A 555 19.49 -27.15 8.46
CA VAL A 555 19.73 -26.68 7.09
C VAL A 555 20.05 -25.18 7.11
N VAL A 556 20.67 -24.72 6.04
CA VAL A 556 21.08 -23.31 5.86
C VAL A 556 20.76 -22.90 4.43
N SER A 557 20.37 -21.63 4.24
CA SER A 557 20.07 -21.07 2.94
C SER A 557 21.25 -21.18 1.95
N GLY A 558 21.00 -21.09 0.68
CA GLY A 558 22.01 -20.93 -0.35
C GLY A 558 22.85 -19.67 -0.13
N ASN A 559 24.05 -19.64 -0.67
CA ASN A 559 24.80 -18.39 -0.70
C ASN A 559 24.28 -17.58 -1.89
N ILE A 560 23.46 -16.63 -1.60
CA ILE A 560 22.82 -15.74 -2.57
C ILE A 560 23.58 -14.40 -2.66
N SER A 561 23.45 -13.75 -3.80
CA SER A 561 23.94 -12.37 -4.04
C SER A 561 22.81 -11.38 -3.78
N GLY A 562 23.11 -10.08 -3.84
CA GLY A 562 22.07 -9.07 -3.72
C GLY A 562 20.92 -9.26 -4.74
N ASN A 563 19.69 -9.06 -4.33
CA ASN A 563 18.43 -9.32 -5.04
C ASN A 563 18.21 -10.79 -5.44
N GLU A 564 18.72 -11.71 -4.70
CA GLU A 564 18.47 -13.12 -4.89
C GLU A 564 17.73 -13.70 -3.69
N GLU A 565 17.03 -14.81 -3.92
CA GLU A 565 16.22 -15.49 -2.92
C GLU A 565 16.62 -16.96 -2.82
N SER A 566 16.60 -17.49 -1.59
CA SER A 566 16.79 -18.92 -1.30
C SER A 566 15.57 -19.46 -0.58
N ILE A 567 14.82 -20.36 -1.24
CA ILE A 567 13.49 -20.82 -0.82
C ILE A 567 13.57 -22.25 -0.24
N LEU A 568 12.94 -22.46 0.92
CA LEU A 568 12.66 -23.76 1.53
C LEU A 568 11.16 -23.88 1.77
N ILE A 569 10.51 -24.90 1.21
CA ILE A 569 9.08 -25.16 1.46
C ILE A 569 8.92 -26.54 2.12
N ALA A 570 8.13 -26.58 3.18
CA ALA A 570 7.59 -27.80 3.73
C ALA A 570 6.11 -27.93 3.34
N ALA A 571 5.77 -28.91 2.51
CA ALA A 571 4.38 -29.30 2.28
C ALA A 571 3.97 -30.30 3.34
N ILE A 572 2.94 -29.97 4.14
CA ILE A 572 2.52 -30.70 5.33
C ILE A 572 1.06 -31.10 5.19
N GLU A 573 0.78 -32.41 5.27
CA GLU A 573 -0.55 -32.95 5.15
C GLU A 573 -1.25 -33.08 6.50
N GLY A 574 -2.40 -32.40 6.64
CA GLY A 574 -3.32 -32.50 7.78
C GLY A 574 -3.13 -31.44 8.85
N ALA A 575 -4.14 -31.37 9.73
CA ALA A 575 -4.14 -30.46 10.86
C ALA A 575 -3.15 -30.88 11.95
N GLY A 576 -2.51 -29.91 12.57
CA GLY A 576 -1.53 -30.16 13.64
C GLY A 576 -0.78 -28.93 14.08
N THR A 577 0.30 -29.18 14.82
CA THR A 577 1.22 -28.13 15.23
C THR A 577 2.58 -28.41 14.63
N LEU A 578 3.19 -27.41 14.05
CA LEU A 578 4.57 -27.43 13.57
C LEU A 578 5.45 -26.63 14.53
N ASP A 579 6.46 -27.28 15.08
CA ASP A 579 7.49 -26.64 15.89
C ASP A 579 8.84 -26.69 15.16
N PHE A 580 9.59 -25.58 15.15
CA PHE A 580 10.95 -25.53 14.63
C PHE A 580 11.75 -24.41 15.28
N GLU A 581 13.07 -24.41 15.04
CA GLU A 581 13.95 -23.33 15.43
C GLU A 581 14.56 -22.71 14.18
N TRP A 582 14.56 -21.39 14.13
CA TRP A 582 15.16 -20.60 13.06
C TRP A 582 16.13 -19.54 13.58
N ALA A 583 17.07 -19.14 12.75
CA ALA A 583 18.08 -18.14 13.05
C ALA A 583 18.48 -17.43 11.76
N VAL A 584 18.95 -16.21 11.84
CA VAL A 584 19.49 -15.46 10.71
C VAL A 584 20.78 -14.75 11.14
N SER A 585 21.68 -14.54 10.19
CA SER A 585 22.82 -13.64 10.30
C SER A 585 22.84 -12.86 9.00
N SER A 586 22.45 -11.60 9.07
CA SER A 586 22.19 -10.74 7.90
C SER A 586 22.41 -9.26 8.25
N GLU A 587 22.39 -8.41 7.26
CA GLU A 587 22.31 -6.96 7.44
C GLU A 587 20.99 -6.58 8.16
N GLU A 588 21.07 -5.62 9.09
CA GLU A 588 19.93 -5.10 9.83
C GLU A 588 19.66 -3.65 9.41
N ASN A 589 18.38 -3.29 9.26
CA ASN A 589 17.97 -1.89 9.11
C ASN A 589 17.70 -1.30 10.49
N GLU A 590 18.74 -0.66 11.09
CA GLU A 590 18.63 -0.08 12.43
C GLU A 590 17.68 1.13 12.49
N ASP A 591 17.46 1.80 11.34
CA ASP A 591 16.62 3.01 11.25
C ASP A 591 15.13 2.64 11.09
N GLU A 592 14.83 1.56 10.34
CA GLU A 592 13.49 1.07 10.11
C GLU A 592 13.43 -0.46 10.24
N PRO A 593 13.35 -1.00 11.47
CA PRO A 593 13.37 -2.45 11.70
C PRO A 593 12.20 -3.23 11.07
N SER A 594 11.11 -2.57 10.72
CA SER A 594 9.96 -3.15 10.00
C SER A 594 10.21 -3.35 8.50
N GLU A 595 11.26 -2.72 7.96
CA GLU A 595 11.66 -2.83 6.55
C GLU A 595 13.11 -3.33 6.46
N PRO A 596 13.36 -4.64 6.63
CA PRO A 596 14.71 -5.17 6.68
C PRO A 596 15.38 -5.14 5.30
N PHE A 597 16.70 -4.91 5.28
CA PHE A 597 17.49 -5.01 4.05
C PHE A 597 17.63 -6.48 3.62
N ASP A 598 18.10 -7.33 4.54
CA ASP A 598 18.23 -8.78 4.36
C ASP A 598 17.45 -9.49 5.44
N ALA A 599 16.58 -10.44 5.12
CA ALA A 599 15.77 -11.11 6.12
C ALA A 599 15.43 -12.58 5.80
N LEU A 600 15.09 -13.31 6.85
CA LEU A 600 14.51 -14.63 6.79
C LEU A 600 13.01 -14.54 7.06
N TYR A 601 12.20 -14.77 6.04
CA TYR A 601 10.74 -14.70 6.08
C TYR A 601 10.11 -16.05 6.35
N LEU A 602 8.97 -16.05 7.03
CA LEU A 602 8.10 -17.19 7.28
C LEU A 602 6.72 -16.91 6.69
N LEU A 603 6.32 -17.74 5.71
CA LEU A 603 4.99 -17.65 5.10
C LEU A 603 4.24 -18.98 5.32
N VAL A 604 2.93 -18.89 5.49
CA VAL A 604 2.03 -20.06 5.57
C VAL A 604 0.92 -19.92 4.53
N ASN A 605 0.88 -20.83 3.59
CA ASN A 605 -0.05 -20.81 2.46
C ASN A 605 -0.01 -19.50 1.64
N GLY A 606 1.20 -18.90 1.54
CA GLY A 606 1.45 -17.67 0.82
C GLY A 606 1.22 -16.39 1.63
N GLU A 607 0.73 -16.48 2.86
CA GLU A 607 0.56 -15.33 3.77
C GLU A 607 1.82 -15.20 4.65
N GLU A 608 2.41 -14.01 4.70
CA GLU A 608 3.55 -13.72 5.56
C GLU A 608 3.10 -13.67 7.02
N ILE A 609 3.80 -14.43 7.87
CA ILE A 609 3.49 -14.56 9.30
C ILE A 609 4.48 -13.75 10.14
N GLU A 610 5.77 -13.82 9.78
CA GLU A 610 6.86 -13.21 10.55
C GLU A 610 8.13 -13.16 9.71
N PHE A 611 9.02 -12.23 10.03
CA PHE A 611 10.40 -12.25 9.54
C PHE A 611 11.40 -11.96 10.68
N ILE A 612 12.66 -12.34 10.47
CA ILE A 612 13.79 -11.99 11.33
C ILE A 612 14.95 -11.47 10.48
N SER A 613 15.64 -10.44 10.98
CA SER A 613 16.76 -9.77 10.32
C SER A 613 17.87 -9.44 11.33
N GLY A 614 19.08 -9.16 10.87
CA GLY A 614 20.25 -8.89 11.73
C GLY A 614 20.88 -10.16 12.29
N GLU A 615 21.50 -10.08 13.46
CA GLU A 615 22.14 -11.22 14.15
C GLU A 615 21.17 -11.84 15.15
N VAL A 616 20.36 -12.81 14.71
CA VAL A 616 19.39 -13.50 15.55
C VAL A 616 19.80 -14.95 15.78
N ASP A 617 20.10 -15.29 17.05
CA ASP A 617 20.33 -16.68 17.49
C ASP A 617 19.05 -17.52 17.33
N TYR A 618 19.20 -18.85 17.36
CA TYR A 618 18.06 -19.77 17.22
C TYR A 618 16.92 -19.48 18.19
N THR A 619 15.79 -19.08 17.64
CA THR A 619 14.51 -18.90 18.32
C THR A 619 13.51 -19.96 17.91
N SER A 620 12.57 -20.30 18.80
CA SER A 620 11.57 -21.34 18.54
C SER A 620 10.31 -20.72 17.94
N GLN A 621 9.78 -21.38 16.90
CA GLN A 621 8.50 -21.06 16.29
C GLN A 621 7.53 -22.21 16.47
N THR A 622 6.25 -21.87 16.64
CA THR A 622 5.15 -22.82 16.74
C THR A 622 3.98 -22.35 15.89
N ILE A 623 3.60 -23.14 14.87
CA ILE A 623 2.55 -22.80 13.91
C ILE A 623 1.42 -23.82 14.04
N SER A 624 0.17 -23.32 14.10
CA SER A 624 -1.02 -24.16 14.00
C SER A 624 -1.43 -24.34 12.53
N LEU A 625 -1.52 -25.57 12.08
CA LEU A 625 -1.88 -25.94 10.71
C LEU A 625 -3.30 -26.52 10.63
N SER A 626 -4.03 -26.18 9.57
CA SER A 626 -5.39 -26.62 9.30
C SER A 626 -5.45 -27.98 8.58
N GLU A 627 -6.67 -28.52 8.38
CA GLU A 627 -6.84 -29.73 7.55
C GLU A 627 -6.53 -29.45 6.07
N GLY A 628 -5.97 -30.42 5.38
CA GLY A 628 -5.51 -30.33 3.99
C GLY A 628 -4.01 -30.16 3.88
N THR A 629 -3.55 -29.76 2.72
CA THR A 629 -2.12 -29.48 2.46
C THR A 629 -1.81 -28.05 2.92
N ASN A 630 -0.83 -27.92 3.82
CA ASN A 630 -0.31 -26.62 4.25
C ASN A 630 1.09 -26.43 3.66
N LEU A 631 1.34 -25.30 3.08
CA LEU A 631 2.67 -24.90 2.58
C LEU A 631 3.31 -23.93 3.57
N VAL A 632 4.37 -24.38 4.23
CA VAL A 632 5.18 -23.52 5.11
C VAL A 632 6.45 -23.18 4.36
N GLU A 633 6.57 -21.93 3.95
CA GLU A 633 7.72 -21.41 3.26
C GLU A 633 8.62 -20.66 4.23
N ILE A 634 9.93 -20.90 4.13
CA ILE A 634 10.97 -20.15 4.82
C ILE A 634 11.92 -19.66 3.74
N SER A 635 11.93 -18.33 3.51
CA SER A 635 12.65 -17.70 2.42
C SER A 635 13.69 -16.72 2.93
N TYR A 636 14.95 -16.89 2.56
CA TYR A 636 16.00 -15.91 2.82
C TYR A 636 16.15 -15.01 1.61
N ARG A 637 15.92 -13.71 1.79
CA ARG A 637 15.94 -12.70 0.75
C ARG A 637 17.00 -11.66 1.08
N LYS A 638 17.69 -11.18 0.05
CA LYS A 638 18.68 -10.12 0.15
C LYS A 638 18.28 -8.92 -0.70
N ASP A 639 18.54 -7.74 -0.14
CA ASP A 639 18.52 -6.52 -0.95
C ASP A 639 19.73 -6.46 -1.90
N PHE A 640 19.95 -5.31 -2.54
CA PHE A 640 20.97 -5.18 -3.61
C PHE A 640 22.36 -4.75 -3.11
N ASN A 641 22.55 -4.36 -1.84
CA ASN A 641 23.69 -3.52 -1.48
C ASN A 641 24.82 -4.17 -0.72
N VAL A 642 24.60 -4.48 0.51
CA VAL A 642 25.66 -4.80 1.46
C VAL A 642 25.45 -6.23 1.93
N SER A 643 26.53 -6.86 2.32
CA SER A 643 26.49 -8.15 2.99
C SER A 643 27.13 -7.97 4.34
N ASP A 644 26.43 -8.23 5.41
CA ASP A 644 26.94 -8.26 6.78
C ASP A 644 26.64 -9.60 7.46
N GLY A 645 27.44 -9.97 8.43
CA GLY A 645 27.32 -11.26 9.09
C GLY A 645 27.75 -12.44 8.22
N ASP A 646 27.10 -13.59 8.41
CA ASP A 646 27.27 -14.81 7.61
C ASP A 646 26.39 -14.84 6.37
N ASP A 647 25.46 -13.89 6.18
CA ASP A 647 24.48 -13.79 5.09
C ASP A 647 23.69 -15.09 4.91
N GLN A 648 23.07 -15.59 5.96
CA GLN A 648 22.42 -16.90 5.94
C GLN A 648 21.22 -17.00 6.86
N GLY A 649 20.12 -17.55 6.34
CA GLY A 649 19.03 -18.13 7.13
C GLY A 649 19.34 -19.58 7.55
N LYS A 650 18.92 -19.99 8.75
CA LYS A 650 19.19 -21.32 9.32
C LYS A 650 17.90 -21.88 9.94
N VAL A 651 17.62 -23.18 9.73
CA VAL A 651 16.44 -23.88 10.28
C VAL A 651 16.84 -25.26 10.81
N ARG A 652 16.28 -25.65 11.96
CA ARG A 652 16.47 -26.98 12.57
C ARG A 652 15.29 -27.38 13.45
N ASN A 653 15.32 -28.63 13.94
CA ASN A 653 14.34 -29.16 14.89
C ASN A 653 12.88 -29.07 14.39
N PHE A 654 12.68 -29.34 13.10
CA PHE A 654 11.40 -29.19 12.40
C PHE A 654 10.49 -30.42 12.69
N VAL A 655 9.55 -30.25 13.59
CA VAL A 655 8.72 -31.36 14.12
C VAL A 655 7.24 -31.06 13.91
N PHE A 656 6.57 -31.84 13.07
CA PHE A 656 5.13 -31.78 12.91
C PHE A 656 4.44 -32.80 13.85
N THR A 657 3.52 -32.31 14.67
CA THR A 657 2.68 -33.07 15.57
C THR A 657 1.23 -33.02 15.08
N PRO A 658 0.69 -34.06 14.44
CA PRO A 658 -0.67 -34.07 13.94
C PRO A 658 -1.68 -34.05 15.10
N THR A 659 -2.78 -33.29 14.92
CA THR A 659 -3.92 -33.37 15.83
C THR A 659 -4.58 -34.73 15.68
N THR A 660 -4.62 -35.53 16.75
CA THR A 660 -5.38 -36.79 16.71
C THR A 660 -6.85 -36.45 16.53
N PRO A 661 -7.56 -37.04 15.54
CA PRO A 661 -8.99 -36.81 15.41
C PRO A 661 -9.68 -37.17 16.73
N VAL A 662 -10.42 -36.26 17.31
CA VAL A 662 -11.24 -36.54 18.48
C VAL A 662 -12.24 -37.61 18.05
N SER A 663 -12.03 -38.84 18.50
CA SER A 663 -13.00 -39.94 18.28
C SER A 663 -14.28 -39.54 19.00
N GLU A 664 -15.35 -39.21 18.26
CA GLU A 664 -16.67 -39.06 18.84
C GLU A 664 -16.96 -40.29 19.70
N PRO A 665 -17.49 -40.14 20.93
CA PRO A 665 -17.84 -41.25 21.77
C PRO A 665 -18.92 -42.05 21.04
N THR A 666 -18.56 -43.28 20.60
CA THR A 666 -19.52 -44.24 20.05
C THR A 666 -20.50 -44.59 21.15
N ASN A 667 -21.67 -43.99 21.10
CA ASN A 667 -22.79 -44.31 21.97
C ASN A 667 -23.33 -45.69 21.55
N THR A 668 -22.80 -46.76 22.11
CA THR A 668 -23.37 -48.08 21.96
C THR A 668 -24.63 -48.20 22.79
N SER A 669 -25.77 -47.80 22.25
CA SER A 669 -27.08 -48.23 22.73
C SER A 669 -27.56 -49.36 21.83
N SER A 670 -27.58 -50.55 22.41
CA SER A 670 -28.23 -51.75 21.84
C SER A 670 -29.75 -51.56 21.75
N GLY A 671 -30.32 -51.86 20.57
CA GLY A 671 -31.71 -52.32 20.48
C GLY A 671 -32.60 -51.69 19.43
N GLY A 672 -33.03 -52.47 18.46
CA GLY A 672 -34.33 -52.37 17.83
C GLY A 672 -34.40 -51.82 16.42
N GLY A 673 -34.64 -52.70 15.48
CA GLY A 673 -34.78 -52.45 14.05
C GLY A 673 -35.89 -51.48 13.65
N GLY A 674 -35.70 -50.83 12.52
CA GLY A 674 -36.68 -50.00 11.84
C GLY A 674 -36.07 -49.37 10.61
N THR A 675 -36.40 -49.92 9.47
CA THR A 675 -36.16 -49.35 8.15
C THR A 675 -36.80 -47.97 8.04
N MET A 676 -36.08 -46.95 7.60
CA MET A 676 -36.62 -46.01 6.62
C MET A 676 -35.64 -44.90 6.19
N THR A 677 -35.55 -44.78 4.90
CA THR A 677 -35.51 -43.59 4.04
C THR A 677 -34.40 -42.53 4.23
N TRP A 678 -33.62 -42.44 3.19
CA TRP A 678 -32.72 -41.35 2.84
C TRP A 678 -33.36 -39.97 2.87
N LEU A 679 -32.79 -39.06 3.63
CA LEU A 679 -32.98 -37.61 3.40
C LEU A 679 -31.58 -37.00 3.45
N LEU A 680 -31.11 -36.57 2.30
CA LEU A 680 -29.95 -35.71 2.13
C LEU A 680 -30.28 -34.34 2.72
N LEU A 681 -29.60 -33.93 3.78
CA LEU A 681 -29.58 -32.56 4.28
C LEU A 681 -28.19 -32.00 4.00
N LEU A 682 -28.11 -31.17 2.96
CA LEU A 682 -27.04 -30.28 2.70
C LEU A 682 -27.07 -29.18 3.78
N LEU A 683 -26.11 -29.18 4.68
CA LEU A 683 -25.83 -28.07 5.58
C LEU A 683 -24.81 -27.16 4.90
N PHE A 684 -25.28 -26.08 4.32
CA PHE A 684 -24.47 -24.92 4.02
C PHE A 684 -24.05 -24.25 5.33
N ALA A 685 -22.78 -24.30 5.66
CA ALA A 685 -22.20 -23.43 6.68
C ALA A 685 -22.03 -22.04 6.06
N GLY A 686 -22.98 -21.14 6.35
CA GLY A 686 -22.88 -19.74 6.01
C GLY A 686 -21.86 -19.07 6.93
N ILE A 687 -20.78 -18.60 6.35
CA ILE A 687 -19.87 -17.64 7.00
C ILE A 687 -20.63 -16.32 7.05
N GLY A 688 -20.99 -15.91 8.27
CA GLY A 688 -21.68 -14.65 8.50
C GLY A 688 -20.70 -13.48 8.41
N VAL A 689 -20.76 -12.76 7.31
CA VAL A 689 -20.20 -11.42 7.22
C VAL A 689 -21.03 -10.51 8.14
N ARG A 690 -20.45 -10.06 9.24
CA ARG A 690 -21.01 -8.97 10.03
C ARG A 690 -20.82 -7.67 9.27
N ARG A 691 -21.88 -7.20 8.63
CA ARG A 691 -22.02 -5.79 8.29
C ARG A 691 -22.14 -5.00 9.60
N LEU A 692 -21.15 -4.19 9.87
CA LEU A 692 -21.34 -3.04 10.74
C LEU A 692 -21.89 -1.91 9.87
N THR A 693 -23.14 -1.57 10.11
CA THR A 693 -23.73 -0.30 9.67
C THR A 693 -23.37 0.73 10.71
N PHE A 694 -22.64 1.73 10.29
CA PHE A 694 -22.90 3.15 10.58
C PHE A 694 -22.17 3.98 9.52
#